data_c4b238d4c1bb7712eeba603679bcc037
#
_entry.id   c4b238d4c1bb7712eeba603679bcc037
#
_cell.length_a   1.000
_cell.length_b   1.000
_cell.length_c   1.000
_cell.angle_alpha   90.00
_cell.angle_beta   90.00
_cell.angle_gamma   90.00
#
_symmetry.space_group_name_H-M   'P 1'
#
loop_
_entity.id
_entity.type
_entity.pdbx_description
1 polymer ?
#
loop_
_entity_poly.entity_id
_entity_poly.type
_entity_poly.pdbx_seq_one_letter_code
_entity_poly.pdbx_strand_id
1 'polypeptide(L)'
;MLEPASPSLPYLRALSYRLPDAASALAEIAHLSAILTLPRGAIHVVSDVHGEFQKLEHVLRNGSGSLRPIVERLFAGQLDERGRATLLNLVYYPRETWQRISAGLADAARATFVRDTIVRELELLRVLMARYSLRHAHRVFPKALAGVFDELLFSPMLARDPAYVDALLAPFIRDDGGIEVLRATAHVLRDFSSYEVIVAGDLGDRGPRIDRVVDALRRQRNLAITWGNHDAEWMGACLGQEALIATVIRISLRYGRISQLEEGYGIPVEPLEQLVHASYADDPAERFHSKGEDLRDPLLLARMQKAAAILQFKLEGQTSRRNPHFALESRCLLHQIDPAAGTVTIDGRVYPLLDRAFPTIDWNDPYKLSEGEQRCIDLLRRSFLGSPSLWRDMQFVADRGAMYLTRDENLIFHGCVPCDDNGDFLELEVDGKPRKGKAMFEALDRVVRRAFKARAQPDVDVLYYLWAGPRAPTFGKDRMATFETYFVADKAAHKETKNAYFQLIHEAAFCRRVAKEMGVDDDDVLIVNGHVPVKLEQGESPLKKSGLAVTIDGAFSEAYGDHGFTLVIDADQTYLAKHHHFDSIDGAIESGSDIVPEVSTLRRHDRPIVVGRTRRGAQLREEIAGLEQLVIAYRDRIIEPPTT
;
A
#
# COMPACT_ATOMS: atom_id res chain seq x y z
N MET A 1 0.45 22.35 -31.45
CA MET A 1 0.10 20.92 -31.58
C MET A 1 1.04 20.33 -32.61
N LEU A 2 1.96 19.48 -32.18
CA LEU A 2 2.78 18.70 -33.11
C LEU A 2 1.85 17.64 -33.73
N GLU A 3 1.75 17.57 -35.04
CA GLU A 3 1.07 16.46 -35.71
C GLU A 3 1.70 15.15 -35.20
N PRO A 4 0.90 14.14 -34.80
CA PRO A 4 1.45 12.87 -34.40
C PRO A 4 2.25 12.31 -35.59
N ALA A 5 3.52 12.02 -35.36
CA ALA A 5 4.36 11.40 -36.37
C ALA A 5 3.67 10.13 -36.90
N SER A 6 3.50 10.02 -38.21
CA SER A 6 2.90 8.82 -38.83
C SER A 6 3.61 7.58 -38.31
N PRO A 7 2.89 6.56 -37.81
CA PRO A 7 3.49 5.39 -37.24
C PRO A 7 4.38 4.68 -38.27
N SER A 8 5.53 4.19 -37.84
CA SER A 8 6.50 3.55 -38.73
C SER A 8 5.94 2.26 -39.33
N LEU A 9 6.33 1.94 -40.56
CA LEU A 9 5.90 0.70 -41.22
C LEU A 9 6.19 -0.58 -40.41
N PRO A 10 7.33 -0.71 -39.67
CA PRO A 10 7.54 -1.83 -38.75
C PRO A 10 6.48 -1.92 -37.64
N TYR A 11 6.04 -0.82 -37.09
CA TYR A 11 4.98 -0.78 -36.07
C TYR A 11 3.63 -1.26 -36.64
N LEU A 12 3.25 -0.78 -37.82
CA LEU A 12 2.01 -1.22 -38.49
C LEU A 12 2.05 -2.72 -38.84
N ARG A 13 3.22 -3.25 -39.25
CA ARG A 13 3.42 -4.68 -39.45
C ARG A 13 3.29 -5.46 -38.14
N ALA A 14 3.80 -4.98 -37.04
CA ALA A 14 3.63 -5.65 -35.74
C ALA A 14 2.14 -5.70 -35.32
N LEU A 15 1.37 -4.63 -35.58
CA LEU A 15 -0.08 -4.63 -35.36
C LEU A 15 -0.84 -5.61 -36.26
N SER A 16 -0.40 -5.77 -37.52
CA SER A 16 -1.07 -6.66 -38.50
C SER A 16 -1.04 -8.14 -38.12
N TYR A 17 -0.04 -8.59 -37.36
CA TYR A 17 -0.01 -9.96 -36.82
C TYR A 17 -1.17 -10.23 -35.84
N ARG A 18 -1.59 -9.22 -35.10
CA ARG A 18 -2.69 -9.33 -34.13
C ARG A 18 -4.05 -9.04 -34.74
N LEU A 19 -4.07 -8.16 -35.73
CA LEU A 19 -5.28 -7.69 -36.41
C LEU A 19 -5.09 -7.89 -37.93
N PRO A 20 -5.38 -9.08 -38.46
CA PRO A 20 -4.93 -9.51 -39.77
C PRO A 20 -5.60 -8.81 -40.96
N ASP A 21 -6.68 -8.07 -40.74
CA ASP A 21 -7.41 -7.36 -41.79
C ASP A 21 -8.04 -6.05 -41.30
N ALA A 22 -8.55 -5.26 -42.22
CA ALA A 22 -9.19 -3.97 -41.92
C ALA A 22 -10.45 -4.13 -41.06
N ALA A 23 -11.18 -5.23 -41.16
CA ALA A 23 -12.38 -5.45 -40.38
C ALA A 23 -12.06 -5.70 -38.91
N SER A 24 -11.04 -6.52 -38.62
CA SER A 24 -10.55 -6.73 -37.25
C SER A 24 -9.97 -5.47 -36.62
N ALA A 25 -9.24 -4.64 -37.41
CA ALA A 25 -8.75 -3.35 -36.94
C ALA A 25 -9.91 -2.37 -36.63
N LEU A 26 -10.93 -2.30 -37.49
CA LEU A 26 -12.12 -1.49 -37.25
C LEU A 26 -12.93 -1.97 -36.04
N ALA A 27 -13.03 -3.29 -35.82
CA ALA A 27 -13.68 -3.83 -34.63
C ALA A 27 -12.95 -3.45 -33.34
N GLU A 28 -11.59 -3.44 -33.36
CA GLU A 28 -10.79 -2.98 -32.23
C GLU A 28 -10.94 -1.48 -31.99
N ILE A 29 -10.92 -0.63 -33.04
CA ILE A 29 -11.19 0.80 -32.96
C ILE A 29 -12.57 1.05 -32.32
N ALA A 30 -13.62 0.33 -32.78
CA ALA A 30 -14.97 0.46 -32.23
C ALA A 30 -14.99 0.09 -30.73
N HIS A 31 -14.30 -0.99 -30.35
CA HIS A 31 -14.19 -1.41 -28.95
C HIS A 31 -13.47 -0.35 -28.08
N LEU A 32 -12.31 0.15 -28.51
CA LEU A 32 -11.56 1.16 -27.77
C LEU A 32 -12.32 2.50 -27.69
N SER A 33 -13.00 2.88 -28.78
CA SER A 33 -13.85 4.08 -28.82
C SER A 33 -15.02 3.97 -27.84
N ALA A 34 -15.65 2.80 -27.74
CA ALA A 34 -16.70 2.56 -26.75
C ALA A 34 -16.18 2.68 -25.32
N ILE A 35 -14.96 2.18 -25.02
CA ILE A 35 -14.34 2.31 -23.69
C ILE A 35 -14.15 3.79 -23.31
N LEU A 36 -13.84 4.68 -24.25
CA LEU A 36 -13.67 6.11 -23.96
C LEU A 36 -14.93 6.76 -23.38
N THR A 37 -16.11 6.19 -23.65
CA THR A 37 -17.41 6.71 -23.17
C THR A 37 -17.83 6.16 -21.82
N LEU A 38 -17.17 5.11 -21.33
CA LEU A 38 -17.50 4.49 -20.03
C LEU A 38 -17.06 5.41 -18.87
N PRO A 39 -17.76 5.39 -17.73
CA PRO A 39 -17.27 6.02 -16.50
C PRO A 39 -15.88 5.50 -16.12
N ARG A 40 -15.04 6.35 -15.54
CA ARG A 40 -13.76 5.87 -14.98
C ARG A 40 -14.03 4.88 -13.84
N GLY A 41 -13.19 3.87 -13.71
CA GLY A 41 -13.26 2.91 -12.60
C GLY A 41 -12.84 3.56 -11.27
N ALA A 42 -13.40 3.09 -10.17
CA ALA A 42 -13.08 3.59 -8.83
C ALA A 42 -11.65 3.20 -8.40
N ILE A 43 -10.87 4.16 -7.94
CA ILE A 43 -9.53 3.97 -7.38
C ILE A 43 -9.64 4.12 -5.87
N HIS A 44 -9.15 3.12 -5.13
CA HIS A 44 -9.11 3.12 -3.67
C HIS A 44 -7.67 3.32 -3.21
N VAL A 45 -7.41 4.39 -2.45
CA VAL A 45 -6.09 4.71 -1.92
C VAL A 45 -6.10 4.52 -0.42
N VAL A 46 -5.28 3.60 0.08
CA VAL A 46 -5.02 3.35 1.52
C VAL A 46 -3.56 3.68 1.82
N SER A 47 -3.20 3.91 3.09
CA SER A 47 -1.84 4.23 3.52
C SER A 47 -1.56 3.68 4.90
N ASP A 48 -0.26 3.55 5.25
CA ASP A 48 0.20 3.31 6.62
C ASP A 48 -0.45 2.07 7.26
N VAL A 49 -0.42 0.95 6.50
CA VAL A 49 -1.03 -0.34 6.90
C VAL A 49 -0.31 -0.94 8.09
N HIS A 50 1.02 -0.73 8.20
CA HIS A 50 1.88 -1.11 9.32
C HIS A 50 1.75 -2.57 9.79
N GLY A 51 1.44 -3.51 8.90
CA GLY A 51 1.33 -4.94 9.22
C GLY A 51 -0.06 -5.39 9.69
N GLU A 52 -1.05 -4.50 9.74
CA GLU A 52 -2.42 -4.78 10.17
C GLU A 52 -3.24 -5.46 9.07
N PHE A 53 -2.88 -6.71 8.76
CA PHE A 53 -3.43 -7.44 7.62
C PHE A 53 -4.93 -7.70 7.72
N GLN A 54 -5.47 -7.97 8.92
CA GLN A 54 -6.89 -8.26 9.10
C GLN A 54 -7.75 -7.04 8.78
N LYS A 55 -7.32 -5.88 9.25
CA LYS A 55 -7.98 -4.61 8.98
C LYS A 55 -7.88 -4.23 7.50
N LEU A 56 -6.71 -4.43 6.89
CA LEU A 56 -6.55 -4.24 5.44
C LEU A 56 -7.48 -5.15 4.65
N GLU A 57 -7.53 -6.45 4.97
CA GLU A 57 -8.44 -7.38 4.29
C GLU A 57 -9.91 -6.97 4.46
N HIS A 58 -10.31 -6.49 5.65
CA HIS A 58 -11.65 -5.97 5.88
C HIS A 58 -11.97 -4.78 4.97
N VAL A 59 -11.09 -3.78 4.91
CA VAL A 59 -11.25 -2.59 4.05
C VAL A 59 -11.31 -2.96 2.56
N LEU A 60 -10.45 -3.88 2.13
CA LEU A 60 -10.47 -4.38 0.75
C LEU A 60 -11.76 -5.15 0.42
N ARG A 61 -12.29 -5.93 1.37
CA ARG A 61 -13.52 -6.73 1.19
C ARG A 61 -14.78 -5.85 1.16
N ASN A 62 -14.86 -4.85 2.03
CA ASN A 62 -16.02 -3.95 2.07
C ASN A 62 -15.99 -2.85 0.98
N GLY A 63 -14.89 -2.80 0.19
CA GLY A 63 -14.71 -1.81 -0.86
C GLY A 63 -14.88 -0.38 -0.36
N SER A 64 -14.43 -0.11 0.89
CA SER A 64 -14.56 1.19 1.55
C SER A 64 -16.01 1.72 1.55
N GLY A 65 -16.97 0.81 1.67
CA GLY A 65 -18.40 1.12 1.71
C GLY A 65 -19.04 1.47 0.36
N SER A 66 -18.32 1.32 -0.75
CA SER A 66 -18.79 1.72 -2.09
C SER A 66 -20.05 0.96 -2.56
N LEU A 67 -20.27 -0.26 -2.10
CA LEU A 67 -21.43 -1.07 -2.47
C LEU A 67 -22.72 -0.66 -1.76
N ARG A 68 -22.63 -0.12 -0.54
CA ARG A 68 -23.82 0.21 0.27
C ARG A 68 -24.81 1.15 -0.43
N PRO A 69 -24.41 2.31 -0.98
CA PRO A 69 -25.37 3.20 -1.66
C PRO A 69 -26.07 2.54 -2.85
N ILE A 70 -25.40 1.59 -3.51
CA ILE A 70 -25.98 0.84 -4.62
C ILE A 70 -27.00 -0.15 -4.10
N VAL A 71 -26.70 -0.90 -3.05
CA VAL A 71 -27.62 -1.84 -2.40
C VAL A 71 -28.85 -1.12 -1.83
N GLU A 72 -28.66 0.02 -1.16
CA GLU A 72 -29.75 0.84 -0.62
C GLU A 72 -30.71 1.31 -1.71
N ARG A 73 -30.16 1.81 -2.84
CA ARG A 73 -30.99 2.27 -3.96
C ARG A 73 -31.69 1.13 -4.70
N LEU A 74 -30.98 0.01 -4.93
CA LEU A 74 -31.49 -1.09 -5.75
C LEU A 74 -32.57 -1.90 -5.03
N PHE A 75 -32.42 -2.06 -3.70
CA PHE A 75 -33.32 -2.90 -2.91
C PHE A 75 -34.17 -2.12 -1.87
N ALA A 76 -34.33 -0.80 -2.03
CA ALA A 76 -35.05 0.07 -1.09
C ALA A 76 -36.50 -0.41 -0.80
N GLY A 77 -37.19 -0.98 -1.79
CA GLY A 77 -38.56 -1.47 -1.64
C GLY A 77 -38.69 -3.00 -1.44
N GLN A 78 -37.56 -3.72 -1.46
CA GLN A 78 -37.55 -5.19 -1.44
C GLN A 78 -36.95 -5.76 -0.16
N LEU A 79 -36.00 -5.07 0.46
CA LEU A 79 -35.31 -5.50 1.66
C LEU A 79 -35.42 -4.43 2.75
N ASP A 80 -35.68 -4.85 3.97
CA ASP A 80 -35.52 -4.01 5.16
C ASP A 80 -34.02 -3.74 5.43
N GLU A 81 -33.73 -2.93 6.45
CA GLU A 81 -32.36 -2.59 6.81
C GLU A 81 -31.51 -3.83 7.14
N ARG A 82 -32.11 -4.78 7.89
CA ARG A 82 -31.46 -6.04 8.26
C ARG A 82 -31.18 -6.92 7.02
N GLY A 83 -32.10 -6.99 6.07
CA GLY A 83 -31.92 -7.72 4.82
C GLY A 83 -30.81 -7.15 3.96
N ARG A 84 -30.71 -5.80 3.86
CA ARG A 84 -29.62 -5.13 3.15
C ARG A 84 -28.27 -5.34 3.83
N ALA A 85 -28.21 -5.25 5.15
CA ALA A 85 -26.99 -5.54 5.92
C ALA A 85 -26.56 -7.01 5.72
N THR A 86 -27.51 -7.95 5.76
CA THR A 86 -27.24 -9.38 5.51
C THR A 86 -26.68 -9.62 4.11
N LEU A 87 -27.22 -8.96 3.07
CA LEU A 87 -26.72 -9.07 1.70
C LEU A 87 -25.28 -8.52 1.61
N LEU A 88 -24.99 -7.36 2.21
CA LEU A 88 -23.63 -6.82 2.25
C LEU A 88 -22.67 -7.75 2.98
N ASN A 89 -23.08 -8.33 4.13
CA ASN A 89 -22.27 -9.30 4.86
C ASN A 89 -21.96 -10.55 4.01
N LEU A 90 -22.92 -11.04 3.23
CA LEU A 90 -22.72 -12.17 2.31
C LEU A 90 -21.73 -11.82 1.18
N VAL A 91 -21.75 -10.59 0.68
CA VAL A 91 -20.75 -10.12 -0.30
C VAL A 91 -19.35 -10.00 0.32
N TYR A 92 -19.25 -9.48 1.54
CA TYR A 92 -17.96 -9.23 2.19
C TYR A 92 -17.36 -10.49 2.83
N TYR A 93 -18.21 -11.28 3.49
CA TYR A 93 -17.86 -12.48 4.27
C TYR A 93 -18.82 -13.65 3.96
N PRO A 94 -18.82 -14.15 2.71
CA PRO A 94 -19.81 -15.11 2.26
C PRO A 94 -19.81 -16.41 3.06
N ARG A 95 -18.63 -16.93 3.44
CA ARG A 95 -18.50 -18.19 4.17
C ARG A 95 -18.96 -18.05 5.61
N GLU A 96 -18.44 -17.06 6.31
CA GLU A 96 -18.68 -16.82 7.72
C GLU A 96 -20.17 -16.46 7.96
N THR A 97 -20.69 -15.58 7.12
CA THR A 97 -22.11 -15.16 7.19
C THR A 97 -23.05 -16.32 6.86
N TRP A 98 -22.72 -17.10 5.83
CA TRP A 98 -23.53 -18.28 5.48
C TRP A 98 -23.54 -19.34 6.58
N GLN A 99 -22.43 -19.66 7.20
CA GLN A 99 -22.35 -20.62 8.30
C GLN A 99 -23.30 -20.24 9.45
N ARG A 100 -23.40 -18.95 9.79
CA ARG A 100 -24.33 -18.47 10.82
C ARG A 100 -25.78 -18.58 10.42
N ILE A 101 -26.13 -18.12 9.22
CA ILE A 101 -27.49 -18.09 8.74
C ILE A 101 -28.02 -19.52 8.54
N SER A 102 -27.21 -20.38 7.93
CA SER A 102 -27.61 -21.74 7.58
C SER A 102 -27.89 -22.62 8.79
N ALA A 103 -27.24 -22.37 9.93
CA ALA A 103 -27.45 -23.13 11.16
C ALA A 103 -28.91 -23.11 11.67
N GLY A 104 -29.66 -22.02 11.38
CA GLY A 104 -31.05 -21.85 11.79
C GLY A 104 -32.10 -22.18 10.73
N LEU A 105 -31.69 -22.64 9.52
CA LEU A 105 -32.61 -22.87 8.41
C LEU A 105 -32.78 -24.36 8.11
N ALA A 106 -34.02 -24.75 7.80
CA ALA A 106 -34.31 -26.07 7.20
C ALA A 106 -33.78 -26.13 5.76
N ASP A 107 -33.53 -27.33 5.23
CA ASP A 107 -32.86 -27.53 3.92
C ASP A 107 -33.58 -26.82 2.75
N ALA A 108 -34.92 -26.90 2.69
CA ALA A 108 -35.69 -26.20 1.67
C ALA A 108 -35.57 -24.68 1.78
N ALA A 109 -35.54 -24.13 3.00
CA ALA A 109 -35.36 -22.71 3.24
C ALA A 109 -33.94 -22.26 2.91
N ARG A 110 -32.92 -23.11 3.14
CA ARG A 110 -31.52 -22.84 2.73
C ARG A 110 -31.40 -22.67 1.23
N ALA A 111 -31.94 -23.62 0.47
CA ALA A 111 -31.93 -23.58 -1.01
C ALA A 111 -32.58 -22.30 -1.54
N THR A 112 -33.75 -21.95 -1.04
CA THR A 112 -34.46 -20.71 -1.43
C THR A 112 -33.64 -19.46 -1.07
N PHE A 113 -33.10 -19.40 0.14
CA PHE A 113 -32.30 -18.26 0.60
C PHE A 113 -31.04 -18.06 -0.27
N VAL A 114 -30.31 -19.13 -0.57
CA VAL A 114 -29.10 -19.06 -1.43
C VAL A 114 -29.46 -18.60 -2.83
N ARG A 115 -30.50 -19.22 -3.42
CA ARG A 115 -30.99 -18.84 -4.74
C ARG A 115 -31.35 -17.36 -4.82
N ASP A 116 -32.14 -16.86 -3.87
CA ASP A 116 -32.59 -15.47 -3.84
C ASP A 116 -31.40 -14.51 -3.60
N THR A 117 -30.42 -14.92 -2.80
CA THR A 117 -29.20 -14.14 -2.59
C THR A 117 -28.38 -14.04 -3.86
N ILE A 118 -28.14 -15.15 -4.56
CA ILE A 118 -27.41 -15.16 -5.84
C ILE A 118 -28.12 -14.25 -6.86
N VAL A 119 -29.43 -14.30 -6.97
CA VAL A 119 -30.20 -13.42 -7.87
C VAL A 119 -29.97 -11.94 -7.54
N ARG A 120 -30.00 -11.56 -6.25
CA ARG A 120 -29.75 -10.18 -5.83
C ARG A 120 -28.29 -9.77 -6.07
N GLU A 121 -27.32 -10.65 -5.81
CA GLU A 121 -25.92 -10.40 -6.14
C GLU A 121 -25.71 -10.19 -7.65
N LEU A 122 -26.41 -10.95 -8.50
CA LEU A 122 -26.37 -10.77 -9.95
C LEU A 122 -27.00 -9.45 -10.40
N GLU A 123 -28.09 -9.00 -9.76
CA GLU A 123 -28.67 -7.68 -10.02
C GLU A 123 -27.68 -6.55 -9.67
N LEU A 124 -27.01 -6.66 -8.51
CA LEU A 124 -25.96 -5.73 -8.10
C LEU A 124 -24.78 -5.75 -9.09
N LEU A 125 -24.36 -6.94 -9.51
CA LEU A 125 -23.26 -7.13 -10.46
C LEU A 125 -23.56 -6.48 -11.83
N ARG A 126 -24.81 -6.57 -12.34
CA ARG A 126 -25.21 -5.89 -13.59
C ARG A 126 -25.02 -4.36 -13.50
N VAL A 127 -25.39 -3.76 -12.36
CA VAL A 127 -25.19 -2.31 -12.12
C VAL A 127 -23.70 -1.94 -12.14
N LEU A 128 -22.86 -2.74 -11.51
CA LEU A 128 -21.41 -2.50 -11.49
C LEU A 128 -20.78 -2.71 -12.87
N MET A 129 -21.16 -3.80 -13.55
CA MET A 129 -20.62 -4.14 -14.87
C MET A 129 -20.96 -3.10 -15.95
N ALA A 130 -22.03 -2.33 -15.80
CA ALA A 130 -22.35 -1.23 -16.72
C ALA A 130 -21.24 -0.17 -16.83
N ARG A 131 -20.33 -0.13 -15.88
CA ARG A 131 -19.15 0.75 -15.88
C ARG A 131 -17.97 0.21 -16.69
N TYR A 132 -18.02 -1.03 -17.17
CA TYR A 132 -16.89 -1.74 -17.76
C TYR A 132 -17.25 -2.34 -19.12
N SER A 133 -16.23 -2.60 -19.94
CA SER A 133 -16.45 -3.35 -21.19
C SER A 133 -16.68 -4.83 -20.91
N LEU A 134 -17.43 -5.50 -21.78
CA LEU A 134 -17.66 -6.93 -21.68
C LEU A 134 -16.36 -7.74 -21.67
N ARG A 135 -15.37 -7.31 -22.46
CA ARG A 135 -14.02 -7.92 -22.48
C ARG A 135 -13.33 -7.81 -21.12
N HIS A 136 -13.56 -6.72 -20.37
CA HIS A 136 -13.08 -6.59 -18.99
C HIS A 136 -13.81 -7.56 -18.07
N ALA A 137 -15.12 -7.66 -18.17
CA ALA A 137 -15.94 -8.57 -17.36
C ALA A 137 -15.49 -10.03 -17.49
N HIS A 138 -15.29 -10.52 -18.71
CA HIS A 138 -14.81 -11.89 -18.95
C HIS A 138 -13.42 -12.17 -18.35
N ARG A 139 -12.57 -11.16 -18.19
CA ARG A 139 -11.28 -11.34 -17.50
C ARG A 139 -11.41 -11.47 -15.99
N VAL A 140 -12.51 -10.96 -15.42
CA VAL A 140 -12.79 -11.01 -13.97
C VAL A 140 -13.49 -12.32 -13.60
N PHE A 141 -14.33 -12.87 -14.47
CA PHE A 141 -15.08 -14.08 -14.18
C PHE A 141 -14.18 -15.28 -13.87
N PRO A 142 -14.52 -16.10 -12.85
CA PRO A 142 -13.84 -17.37 -12.60
C PRO A 142 -13.96 -18.28 -13.85
N LYS A 143 -12.84 -18.79 -14.34
CA LYS A 143 -12.80 -19.58 -15.59
C LYS A 143 -13.79 -20.75 -15.60
N ALA A 144 -13.93 -21.46 -14.46
CA ALA A 144 -14.85 -22.60 -14.35
C ALA A 144 -16.33 -22.23 -14.44
N LEU A 145 -16.68 -20.98 -14.08
CA LEU A 145 -18.06 -20.49 -14.03
C LEU A 145 -18.36 -19.43 -15.10
N ALA A 146 -17.42 -19.12 -15.99
CA ALA A 146 -17.56 -18.03 -16.95
C ALA A 146 -18.83 -18.20 -17.81
N GLY A 147 -19.08 -19.39 -18.34
CA GLY A 147 -20.30 -19.67 -19.13
C GLY A 147 -21.59 -19.54 -18.31
N VAL A 148 -21.55 -19.90 -17.02
CA VAL A 148 -22.70 -19.73 -16.11
C VAL A 148 -22.97 -18.25 -15.85
N PHE A 149 -21.90 -17.46 -15.60
CA PHE A 149 -22.02 -16.01 -15.45
C PHE A 149 -22.56 -15.34 -16.72
N ASP A 150 -22.09 -15.75 -17.90
CA ASP A 150 -22.59 -15.23 -19.17
C ASP A 150 -24.11 -15.47 -19.31
N GLU A 151 -24.58 -16.71 -19.08
CA GLU A 151 -25.99 -17.03 -19.16
C GLU A 151 -26.84 -16.30 -18.11
N LEU A 152 -26.36 -16.19 -16.86
CA LEU A 152 -27.08 -15.54 -15.77
C LEU A 152 -27.12 -14.00 -15.91
N LEU A 153 -26.06 -13.38 -16.44
CA LEU A 153 -25.97 -11.93 -16.54
C LEU A 153 -26.65 -11.37 -17.78
N PHE A 154 -26.61 -12.10 -18.92
CA PHE A 154 -27.19 -11.64 -20.19
C PHE A 154 -28.60 -12.17 -20.42
N SER A 155 -29.09 -13.12 -19.60
CA SER A 155 -30.43 -13.66 -19.65
C SER A 155 -31.56 -12.61 -19.64
N PRO A 156 -31.52 -11.52 -18.83
CA PRO A 156 -32.60 -10.53 -18.83
C PRO A 156 -32.77 -9.79 -20.15
N MET A 157 -31.69 -9.62 -20.91
CA MET A 157 -31.77 -8.99 -22.25
C MET A 157 -32.56 -9.86 -23.26
N LEU A 158 -32.68 -11.15 -22.97
CA LEU A 158 -33.39 -12.13 -23.79
C LEU A 158 -34.77 -12.48 -23.24
N ALA A 159 -35.27 -11.78 -22.19
CA ALA A 159 -36.55 -12.03 -21.51
C ALA A 159 -36.76 -13.51 -21.14
N ARG A 160 -35.72 -14.17 -20.63
CA ARG A 160 -35.78 -15.59 -20.27
C ARG A 160 -36.65 -15.82 -19.04
N ASP A 161 -37.35 -16.96 -19.03
CA ASP A 161 -38.16 -17.41 -17.90
C ASP A 161 -37.29 -17.59 -16.63
N PRO A 162 -37.78 -17.19 -15.44
CA PRO A 162 -37.12 -17.50 -14.16
C PRO A 162 -36.75 -18.97 -13.99
N ALA A 163 -37.53 -19.90 -14.56
CA ALA A 163 -37.23 -21.33 -14.57
C ALA A 163 -35.87 -21.66 -15.24
N TYR A 164 -35.43 -20.85 -16.19
CA TYR A 164 -34.11 -21.01 -16.80
C TYR A 164 -32.98 -20.74 -15.82
N VAL A 165 -33.10 -19.66 -15.03
CA VAL A 165 -32.13 -19.32 -13.97
C VAL A 165 -32.11 -20.42 -12.91
N ASP A 166 -33.28 -20.90 -12.51
CA ASP A 166 -33.41 -21.99 -11.53
C ASP A 166 -32.75 -23.28 -12.03
N ALA A 167 -32.94 -23.62 -13.32
CA ALA A 167 -32.30 -24.79 -13.92
C ALA A 167 -30.74 -24.66 -13.95
N LEU A 168 -30.22 -23.47 -14.22
CA LEU A 168 -28.77 -23.21 -14.18
C LEU A 168 -28.18 -23.33 -12.78
N LEU A 169 -28.90 -22.87 -11.74
CA LEU A 169 -28.43 -22.89 -10.34
C LEU A 169 -28.68 -24.24 -9.65
N ALA A 170 -29.66 -25.02 -10.10
CA ALA A 170 -30.07 -26.27 -9.45
C ALA A 170 -28.95 -27.30 -9.23
N PRO A 171 -27.98 -27.53 -10.15
CA PRO A 171 -26.85 -28.42 -9.89
C PRO A 171 -26.00 -27.98 -8.70
N PHE A 172 -25.68 -26.71 -8.61
CA PHE A 172 -24.84 -26.14 -7.52
C PHE A 172 -25.57 -26.20 -6.18
N ILE A 173 -26.88 -25.86 -6.16
CA ILE A 173 -27.68 -25.89 -4.93
C ILE A 173 -27.80 -27.33 -4.40
N ARG A 174 -27.86 -28.34 -5.27
CA ARG A 174 -27.91 -29.75 -4.86
C ARG A 174 -26.58 -30.31 -4.37
N ASP A 175 -25.45 -29.83 -4.90
CA ASP A 175 -24.14 -30.34 -4.54
C ASP A 175 -23.67 -29.78 -3.17
N ASP A 176 -23.44 -28.47 -3.08
CA ASP A 176 -22.88 -27.82 -1.90
C ASP A 176 -23.82 -26.74 -1.29
N GLY A 177 -25.12 -26.77 -1.64
CA GLY A 177 -26.07 -25.74 -1.22
C GLY A 177 -25.90 -24.41 -1.96
N GLY A 178 -25.15 -24.37 -3.06
CA GLY A 178 -24.90 -23.19 -3.86
C GLY A 178 -23.86 -22.22 -3.29
N ILE A 179 -23.16 -22.60 -2.24
CA ILE A 179 -22.19 -21.73 -1.56
C ILE A 179 -21.01 -21.37 -2.47
N GLU A 180 -20.59 -22.26 -3.37
CA GLU A 180 -19.53 -21.98 -4.33
C GLU A 180 -19.90 -20.86 -5.31
N VAL A 181 -21.12 -20.89 -5.86
CA VAL A 181 -21.60 -19.84 -6.76
C VAL A 181 -21.75 -18.52 -6.00
N LEU A 182 -22.36 -18.55 -4.82
CA LEU A 182 -22.51 -17.37 -3.96
C LEU A 182 -21.13 -16.73 -3.64
N ARG A 183 -20.14 -17.53 -3.28
CA ARG A 183 -18.77 -17.04 -3.03
C ARG A 183 -18.12 -16.47 -4.30
N ALA A 184 -18.34 -17.13 -5.44
CA ALA A 184 -17.81 -16.69 -6.72
C ALA A 184 -18.42 -15.33 -7.12
N THR A 185 -19.74 -15.18 -6.98
CA THR A 185 -20.45 -13.93 -7.27
C THR A 185 -19.99 -12.80 -6.33
N ALA A 186 -19.90 -13.07 -5.02
CA ALA A 186 -19.37 -12.13 -4.04
C ALA A 186 -17.93 -11.68 -4.37
N HIS A 187 -17.07 -12.60 -4.83
CA HIS A 187 -15.71 -12.26 -5.25
C HIS A 187 -15.71 -11.34 -6.48
N VAL A 188 -16.50 -11.67 -7.49
CA VAL A 188 -16.65 -10.86 -8.71
C VAL A 188 -17.20 -9.47 -8.38
N LEU A 189 -18.19 -9.37 -7.47
CA LEU A 189 -18.74 -8.09 -7.00
C LEU A 189 -17.64 -7.19 -6.39
N ARG A 190 -16.80 -7.76 -5.53
CA ARG A 190 -15.66 -7.02 -4.92
C ARG A 190 -14.66 -6.57 -5.97
N ASP A 191 -14.32 -7.41 -6.93
CA ASP A 191 -13.40 -7.05 -8.03
C ASP A 191 -13.95 -5.91 -8.90
N PHE A 192 -15.28 -5.81 -9.07
CA PHE A 192 -15.90 -4.70 -9.80
C PHE A 192 -16.15 -3.46 -8.95
N SER A 193 -16.12 -3.57 -7.63
CA SER A 193 -16.29 -2.41 -6.72
C SER A 193 -15.05 -1.51 -6.68
N SER A 194 -13.86 -2.06 -7.00
CA SER A 194 -12.60 -1.34 -7.04
C SER A 194 -11.85 -1.66 -8.33
N TYR A 195 -11.64 -0.66 -9.17
CA TYR A 195 -10.85 -0.82 -10.40
C TYR A 195 -9.35 -0.94 -10.11
N GLU A 196 -8.85 -0.14 -9.18
CA GLU A 196 -7.46 -0.12 -8.76
C GLU A 196 -7.36 0.12 -7.25
N VAL A 197 -6.45 -0.59 -6.61
CA VAL A 197 -6.04 -0.33 -5.22
C VAL A 197 -4.65 0.30 -5.26
N ILE A 198 -4.46 1.39 -4.54
CA ILE A 198 -3.16 2.04 -4.35
C ILE A 198 -2.85 2.02 -2.86
N VAL A 199 -1.67 1.53 -2.50
CA VAL A 199 -1.15 1.67 -1.13
C VAL A 199 -0.11 2.78 -1.12
N ALA A 200 -0.41 3.85 -0.41
CA ALA A 200 0.47 5.02 -0.33
C ALA A 200 1.56 4.87 0.75
N GLY A 201 2.17 3.68 0.81
CA GLY A 201 3.34 3.36 1.60
C GLY A 201 3.06 2.77 2.99
N ASP A 202 4.15 2.34 3.61
CA ASP A 202 4.24 1.77 4.95
C ASP A 202 3.38 0.52 5.14
N LEU A 203 3.75 -0.54 4.39
CA LEU A 203 3.10 -1.85 4.46
C LEU A 203 3.33 -2.55 5.80
N GLY A 204 4.54 -2.44 6.36
CA GLY A 204 4.95 -3.04 7.63
C GLY A 204 5.68 -2.07 8.53
N ASP A 205 5.54 -2.23 9.86
CA ASP A 205 6.30 -1.54 10.93
C ASP A 205 5.97 -2.22 12.27
N ARG A 206 4.99 -1.71 12.99
CA ARG A 206 4.67 -2.09 14.39
C ARG A 206 3.60 -3.17 14.50
N GLY A 207 2.89 -3.41 13.44
CA GLY A 207 1.81 -4.38 13.41
C GLY A 207 2.29 -5.81 13.25
N PRO A 208 1.36 -6.77 13.30
CA PRO A 208 1.73 -8.17 13.55
C PRO A 208 2.41 -8.87 12.38
N ARG A 209 2.00 -8.62 11.11
CA ARG A 209 2.36 -9.52 10.02
C ARG A 209 2.41 -8.82 8.65
N ILE A 210 3.57 -8.25 8.30
CA ILE A 210 3.79 -7.68 6.95
C ILE A 210 3.66 -8.74 5.83
N ASP A 211 4.07 -9.97 6.06
CA ASP A 211 3.94 -11.07 5.11
C ASP A 211 2.47 -11.31 4.70
N ARG A 212 1.53 -11.23 5.66
CA ARG A 212 0.11 -11.35 5.40
C ARG A 212 -0.47 -10.14 4.67
N VAL A 213 0.04 -8.94 4.95
CA VAL A 213 -0.30 -7.73 4.18
C VAL A 213 0.07 -7.92 2.72
N VAL A 214 1.30 -8.33 2.42
CA VAL A 214 1.76 -8.54 1.05
C VAL A 214 0.96 -9.66 0.36
N ASP A 215 0.64 -10.76 1.07
CA ASP A 215 -0.21 -11.82 0.54
C ASP A 215 -1.63 -11.33 0.19
N ALA A 216 -2.23 -10.46 1.00
CA ALA A 216 -3.53 -9.84 0.70
C ALA A 216 -3.46 -8.96 -0.54
N LEU A 217 -2.40 -8.16 -0.67
CA LEU A 217 -2.19 -7.26 -1.80
C LEU A 217 -1.89 -8.01 -3.11
N ARG A 218 -1.19 -9.16 -3.06
CA ARG A 218 -0.95 -10.02 -4.25
C ARG A 218 -2.23 -10.53 -4.89
N ARG A 219 -3.31 -10.64 -4.12
CA ARG A 219 -4.63 -11.07 -4.62
C ARG A 219 -5.38 -9.96 -5.36
N GLN A 220 -4.91 -8.70 -5.25
CA GLN A 220 -5.53 -7.59 -5.97
C GLN A 220 -5.12 -7.61 -7.45
N ARG A 221 -6.09 -7.45 -8.35
CA ARG A 221 -5.84 -7.49 -9.81
C ARG A 221 -5.04 -6.30 -10.31
N ASN A 222 -5.45 -5.10 -9.91
CA ASN A 222 -4.77 -3.86 -10.23
C ASN A 222 -4.28 -3.24 -8.93
N LEU A 223 -2.99 -3.34 -8.69
CA LEU A 223 -2.33 -2.80 -7.50
C LEU A 223 -1.16 -1.92 -7.92
N ALA A 224 -1.06 -0.76 -7.29
CA ALA A 224 0.13 0.08 -7.29
C ALA A 224 0.50 0.45 -5.84
N ILE A 225 1.78 0.73 -5.61
CA ILE A 225 2.32 1.09 -4.30
C ILE A 225 3.17 2.35 -4.46
N THR A 226 3.11 3.30 -3.54
CA THR A 226 4.20 4.26 -3.36
C THR A 226 5.00 3.84 -2.14
N TRP A 227 6.34 3.84 -2.26
CA TRP A 227 7.17 3.37 -1.15
C TRP A 227 7.19 4.37 -0.01
N GLY A 228 6.93 3.88 1.21
CA GLY A 228 7.15 4.58 2.45
C GLY A 228 8.53 4.33 3.03
N ASN A 229 8.86 5.00 4.14
CA ASN A 229 10.14 4.80 4.81
C ASN A 229 10.26 3.39 5.41
N HIS A 230 9.18 2.83 5.96
CA HIS A 230 9.19 1.46 6.46
C HIS A 230 9.25 0.41 5.34
N ASP A 231 8.74 0.70 4.14
CA ASP A 231 8.96 -0.16 2.98
C ASP A 231 10.45 -0.17 2.58
N ALA A 232 11.12 1.00 2.59
CA ALA A 232 12.55 1.11 2.34
C ALA A 232 13.37 0.35 3.41
N GLU A 233 12.95 0.37 4.67
CA GLU A 233 13.53 -0.40 5.77
C GLU A 233 13.51 -1.90 5.46
N TRP A 234 12.34 -2.47 5.16
CA TRP A 234 12.19 -3.89 4.87
C TRP A 234 12.89 -4.32 3.56
N MET A 235 12.80 -3.49 2.51
CA MET A 235 13.52 -3.72 1.26
C MET A 235 15.04 -3.71 1.47
N GLY A 236 15.56 -2.75 2.23
CA GLY A 236 16.98 -2.66 2.53
C GLY A 236 17.49 -3.82 3.39
N ALA A 237 16.72 -4.23 4.40
CA ALA A 237 17.03 -5.41 5.21
C ALA A 237 17.06 -6.69 4.34
N CYS A 238 16.09 -6.86 3.44
CA CYS A 238 16.06 -7.95 2.46
C CYS A 238 17.30 -7.98 1.55
N LEU A 239 17.83 -6.81 1.20
CA LEU A 239 19.04 -6.67 0.38
C LEU A 239 20.35 -6.77 1.19
N GLY A 240 20.26 -6.97 2.52
CA GLY A 240 21.39 -7.20 3.40
C GLY A 240 22.03 -5.92 3.95
N GLN A 241 21.31 -4.79 3.98
CA GLN A 241 21.75 -3.57 4.68
C GLN A 241 21.68 -3.82 6.19
N GLU A 242 22.85 -3.89 6.83
CA GLU A 242 22.99 -4.40 8.19
C GLU A 242 22.32 -3.50 9.24
N ALA A 243 22.38 -2.18 9.10
CA ALA A 243 21.69 -1.28 10.02
C ALA A 243 20.16 -1.44 9.93
N LEU A 244 19.61 -1.68 8.73
CA LEU A 244 18.19 -1.93 8.56
C LEU A 244 17.77 -3.32 9.07
N ILE A 245 18.63 -4.33 8.96
CA ILE A 245 18.39 -5.63 9.61
C ILE A 245 18.26 -5.46 11.12
N ALA A 246 19.21 -4.74 11.75
CA ALA A 246 19.15 -4.45 13.18
C ALA A 246 17.91 -3.63 13.57
N THR A 247 17.49 -2.71 12.70
CA THR A 247 16.29 -1.88 12.88
C THR A 247 15.02 -2.73 12.86
N VAL A 248 14.82 -3.55 11.82
CA VAL A 248 13.65 -4.45 11.70
C VAL A 248 13.55 -5.36 12.92
N ILE A 249 14.67 -5.95 13.36
CA ILE A 249 14.69 -6.84 14.54
C ILE A 249 14.34 -6.03 15.80
N ARG A 250 14.96 -4.87 16.02
CA ARG A 250 14.67 -4.01 17.18
C ARG A 250 13.21 -3.60 17.25
N ILE A 251 12.60 -3.22 16.13
CA ILE A 251 11.19 -2.84 16.06
C ILE A 251 10.30 -4.07 16.33
N SER A 252 10.62 -5.21 15.73
CA SER A 252 9.88 -6.47 15.98
C SER A 252 9.91 -6.87 17.46
N LEU A 253 11.06 -6.73 18.13
CA LEU A 253 11.19 -6.98 19.57
C LEU A 253 10.41 -5.95 20.41
N ARG A 254 10.48 -4.66 20.04
CA ARG A 254 9.80 -3.59 20.77
C ARG A 254 8.29 -3.78 20.81
N TYR A 255 7.70 -4.27 19.75
CA TYR A 255 6.25 -4.44 19.63
C TYR A 255 5.78 -5.90 19.79
N GLY A 256 6.70 -6.83 20.17
CA GLY A 256 6.35 -8.24 20.34
C GLY A 256 5.96 -8.95 19.04
N ARG A 257 6.58 -8.58 17.93
CA ARG A 257 6.21 -9.04 16.57
C ARG A 257 7.27 -9.97 15.95
N ILE A 258 7.95 -10.79 16.78
CA ILE A 258 9.00 -11.72 16.30
C ILE A 258 8.43 -12.77 15.34
N SER A 259 7.18 -13.16 15.51
CA SER A 259 6.50 -14.15 14.67
C SER A 259 6.50 -13.78 13.18
N GLN A 260 6.51 -12.50 12.82
CA GLN A 260 6.64 -12.09 11.41
C GLN A 260 8.01 -12.45 10.83
N LEU A 261 9.08 -12.46 11.64
CA LEU A 261 10.41 -12.88 11.21
C LEU A 261 10.50 -14.40 11.13
N GLU A 262 10.14 -15.10 12.21
CA GLU A 262 10.33 -16.55 12.34
C GLU A 262 9.33 -17.36 11.53
N GLU A 263 8.03 -17.11 11.74
CA GLU A 263 6.96 -17.83 11.03
C GLU A 263 6.70 -17.28 9.62
N GLY A 264 6.74 -15.95 9.45
CA GLY A 264 6.48 -15.29 8.17
C GLY A 264 7.61 -15.50 7.17
N TYR A 265 8.84 -15.29 7.61
CA TYR A 265 10.00 -15.25 6.73
C TYR A 265 11.07 -16.33 7.01
N GLY A 266 10.90 -17.13 8.06
CA GLY A 266 11.88 -18.16 8.42
C GLY A 266 13.23 -17.59 8.87
N ILE A 267 13.22 -16.41 9.49
CA ILE A 267 14.41 -15.71 9.97
C ILE A 267 14.50 -15.88 11.49
N PRO A 268 15.37 -16.77 12.00
CA PRO A 268 15.51 -16.99 13.44
C PRO A 268 16.22 -15.80 14.10
N VAL A 269 15.77 -15.43 15.30
CA VAL A 269 16.43 -14.42 16.13
C VAL A 269 17.44 -15.00 17.13
N GLU A 270 17.64 -16.32 17.12
CA GLU A 270 18.58 -17.05 17.98
C GLU A 270 20.01 -16.44 18.00
N PRO A 271 20.61 -15.99 16.87
CA PRO A 271 21.94 -15.37 16.92
C PRO A 271 22.01 -14.16 17.86
N LEU A 272 20.92 -13.40 17.97
CA LEU A 272 20.83 -12.27 18.89
C LEU A 272 20.67 -12.73 20.34
N GLU A 273 19.90 -13.79 20.59
CA GLU A 273 19.76 -14.40 21.91
C GLU A 273 21.11 -14.92 22.41
N GLN A 274 21.89 -15.59 21.56
CA GLN A 274 23.26 -16.03 21.90
C GLN A 274 24.17 -14.84 22.26
N LEU A 275 24.10 -13.73 21.53
CA LEU A 275 24.84 -12.50 21.87
C LEU A 275 24.42 -11.95 23.24
N VAL A 276 23.12 -11.98 23.53
CA VAL A 276 22.57 -11.51 24.82
C VAL A 276 23.08 -12.35 25.97
N HIS A 277 23.04 -13.68 25.87
CA HIS A 277 23.58 -14.56 26.91
C HIS A 277 25.07 -14.36 27.15
N ALA A 278 25.84 -14.04 26.10
CA ALA A 278 27.28 -13.81 26.21
C ALA A 278 27.67 -12.43 26.78
N SER A 279 26.90 -11.38 26.49
CA SER A 279 27.32 -10.01 26.72
C SER A 279 26.35 -9.14 27.54
N TYR A 280 25.08 -9.54 27.66
CA TYR A 280 24.02 -8.76 28.32
C TYR A 280 23.33 -9.58 29.45
N ALA A 281 23.93 -10.69 29.91
CA ALA A 281 23.30 -11.58 30.87
C ALA A 281 22.92 -10.89 32.20
N ASP A 282 23.72 -9.92 32.65
CA ASP A 282 23.50 -9.18 33.90
C ASP A 282 22.90 -7.76 33.65
N ASP A 283 22.56 -7.42 32.39
CA ASP A 283 22.01 -6.11 32.06
C ASP A 283 20.53 -6.03 32.47
N PRO A 284 20.09 -5.05 33.27
CA PRO A 284 18.70 -4.91 33.67
C PRO A 284 17.76 -4.50 32.51
N ALA A 285 18.28 -3.86 31.47
CA ALA A 285 17.58 -3.41 30.27
C ALA A 285 16.24 -2.68 30.52
N GLU A 286 16.13 -1.94 31.64
CA GLU A 286 14.88 -1.36 32.15
C GLU A 286 14.18 -0.42 31.15
N ARG A 287 14.92 0.16 30.21
CA ARG A 287 14.39 1.10 29.21
C ARG A 287 13.89 0.42 27.93
N PHE A 288 14.09 -0.89 27.81
CA PHE A 288 13.89 -1.65 26.57
C PHE A 288 12.73 -2.64 26.66
N HIS A 289 11.76 -2.40 27.55
CA HIS A 289 10.60 -3.27 27.66
C HIS A 289 9.84 -3.36 26.34
N SER A 290 9.49 -4.60 25.96
CA SER A 290 8.58 -4.85 24.87
C SER A 290 7.18 -4.29 25.20
N LYS A 291 6.49 -3.80 24.17
CA LYS A 291 5.09 -3.37 24.26
C LYS A 291 4.10 -4.49 23.90
N GLY A 292 4.62 -5.69 23.56
CA GLY A 292 3.78 -6.84 23.28
C GLY A 292 3.13 -7.39 24.56
N GLU A 293 2.01 -8.07 24.38
CA GLU A 293 1.29 -8.78 25.44
C GLU A 293 1.73 -10.24 25.52
N ASP A 294 1.46 -10.93 26.65
CA ASP A 294 1.69 -12.38 26.87
C ASP A 294 3.11 -12.87 26.57
N LEU A 295 4.11 -12.08 26.93
CA LEU A 295 5.52 -12.39 26.68
C LEU A 295 6.03 -13.49 27.63
N ARG A 296 6.64 -14.56 27.08
CA ARG A 296 7.18 -15.69 27.87
C ARG A 296 8.37 -15.30 28.75
N ASP A 297 9.28 -14.47 28.20
CA ASP A 297 10.46 -13.96 28.92
C ASP A 297 10.66 -12.47 28.63
N PRO A 298 9.97 -11.56 29.38
CA PRO A 298 10.08 -10.13 29.15
C PRO A 298 11.49 -9.57 29.34
N LEU A 299 12.29 -10.13 30.25
CA LEU A 299 13.64 -9.64 30.51
C LEU A 299 14.59 -10.03 29.36
N LEU A 300 14.51 -11.25 28.86
CA LEU A 300 15.29 -11.68 27.70
C LEU A 300 14.97 -10.80 26.49
N LEU A 301 13.68 -10.57 26.22
CA LEU A 301 13.26 -9.71 25.11
C LEU A 301 13.72 -8.27 25.28
N ALA A 302 13.74 -7.71 26.49
CA ALA A 302 14.27 -6.39 26.76
C ALA A 302 15.77 -6.31 26.48
N ARG A 303 16.54 -7.31 26.91
CA ARG A 303 17.97 -7.44 26.64
C ARG A 303 18.26 -7.60 25.14
N MET A 304 17.48 -8.43 24.44
CA MET A 304 17.57 -8.57 22.99
C MET A 304 17.28 -7.25 22.27
N GLN A 305 16.25 -6.53 22.68
CA GLN A 305 15.92 -5.22 22.13
C GLN A 305 17.05 -4.20 22.34
N LYS A 306 17.70 -4.20 23.54
CA LYS A 306 18.85 -3.34 23.82
C LYS A 306 20.06 -3.72 22.97
N ALA A 307 20.39 -5.01 22.87
CA ALA A 307 21.48 -5.49 22.03
C ALA A 307 21.26 -5.11 20.55
N ALA A 308 20.04 -5.30 20.03
CA ALA A 308 19.68 -4.88 18.67
C ALA A 308 19.78 -3.36 18.48
N ALA A 309 19.41 -2.55 19.48
CA ALA A 309 19.53 -1.11 19.41
C ALA A 309 21.01 -0.66 19.37
N ILE A 310 21.87 -1.21 20.22
CA ILE A 310 23.30 -0.91 20.21
C ILE A 310 23.94 -1.32 18.89
N LEU A 311 23.61 -2.52 18.39
CA LEU A 311 24.05 -3.00 17.10
C LEU A 311 23.61 -2.07 15.96
N GLN A 312 22.35 -1.63 15.98
CA GLN A 312 21.83 -0.62 15.03
C GLN A 312 22.65 0.66 15.07
N PHE A 313 22.87 1.27 16.24
CA PHE A 313 23.59 2.55 16.35
C PHE A 313 25.03 2.45 15.85
N LYS A 314 25.72 1.32 16.09
CA LYS A 314 27.05 1.08 15.54
C LYS A 314 27.04 1.02 14.02
N LEU A 315 26.12 0.25 13.44
CA LEU A 315 25.99 0.06 12.01
C LEU A 315 25.52 1.34 11.29
N GLU A 316 24.68 2.16 11.93
CA GLU A 316 24.31 3.49 11.46
C GLU A 316 25.53 4.41 11.34
N GLY A 317 26.39 4.42 12.35
CA GLY A 317 27.65 5.17 12.30
C GLY A 317 28.59 4.68 11.20
N GLN A 318 28.66 3.38 10.96
CA GLN A 318 29.44 2.82 9.84
C GLN A 318 28.82 3.22 8.48
N THR A 319 27.48 3.21 8.37
CA THR A 319 26.77 3.65 7.16
C THR A 319 26.99 5.13 6.88
N SER A 320 26.94 5.97 7.91
CA SER A 320 27.24 7.41 7.81
C SER A 320 28.67 7.65 7.35
N ARG A 321 29.66 6.95 7.93
CA ARG A 321 31.08 7.06 7.53
C ARG A 321 31.32 6.68 6.05
N ARG A 322 30.57 5.69 5.52
CA ARG A 322 30.65 5.29 4.09
C ARG A 322 30.01 6.31 3.18
N ASN A 323 28.99 7.04 3.67
CA ASN A 323 28.14 7.92 2.89
C ASN A 323 28.05 9.33 3.52
N PRO A 324 29.14 10.10 3.57
CA PRO A 324 29.16 11.42 4.24
C PRO A 324 28.17 12.42 3.61
N HIS A 325 27.83 12.25 2.32
CA HIS A 325 26.85 13.08 1.62
C HIS A 325 25.39 12.86 2.08
N PHE A 326 25.12 11.81 2.88
CA PHE A 326 23.80 11.58 3.47
C PHE A 326 23.50 12.52 4.65
N ALA A 327 24.49 13.19 5.21
CA ALA A 327 24.34 14.13 6.33
C ALA A 327 23.58 13.49 7.53
N LEU A 328 24.07 12.32 7.99
CA LEU A 328 23.44 11.50 9.03
C LEU A 328 24.10 11.68 10.41
N GLU A 329 24.85 12.76 10.63
CA GLU A 329 25.62 13.00 11.86
C GLU A 329 24.71 13.03 13.10
N SER A 330 23.48 13.53 12.96
CA SER A 330 22.49 13.57 14.03
C SER A 330 22.10 12.19 14.58
N ARG A 331 22.35 11.11 13.83
CA ARG A 331 22.12 9.74 14.27
C ARG A 331 23.34 9.10 14.93
N CYS A 332 24.51 9.72 14.82
CA CYS A 332 25.78 9.18 15.27
C CYS A 332 26.13 9.71 16.65
N LEU A 333 25.45 9.24 17.72
CA LEU A 333 25.59 9.76 19.07
C LEU A 333 26.53 8.95 19.97
N LEU A 334 26.99 7.76 19.60
CA LEU A 334 27.80 6.90 20.46
C LEU A 334 29.16 7.57 20.82
N HIS A 335 29.79 8.30 19.91
CA HIS A 335 31.04 9.01 20.16
C HIS A 335 30.85 10.31 20.95
N GLN A 336 29.60 10.74 21.17
CA GLN A 336 29.25 11.91 22.00
C GLN A 336 29.00 11.52 23.47
N ILE A 337 29.11 10.24 23.82
CA ILE A 337 28.94 9.75 25.18
C ILE A 337 30.25 9.97 25.95
N ASP A 338 30.14 10.55 27.16
CA ASP A 338 31.16 10.49 28.19
C ASP A 338 30.83 9.34 29.16
N PRO A 339 31.52 8.21 29.07
CA PRO A 339 31.20 7.05 29.89
C PRO A 339 31.57 7.28 31.38
N ALA A 340 32.54 8.15 31.67
CA ALA A 340 32.96 8.45 33.05
C ALA A 340 31.92 9.35 33.75
N ALA A 341 31.44 10.37 33.06
CA ALA A 341 30.37 11.23 33.57
C ALA A 341 28.99 10.61 33.47
N GLY A 342 28.79 9.62 32.58
CA GLY A 342 27.48 9.02 32.29
C GLY A 342 26.53 10.01 31.58
N THR A 343 27.07 10.77 30.63
CA THR A 343 26.34 11.80 29.90
C THR A 343 26.53 11.64 28.40
N VAL A 344 25.65 12.29 27.61
CA VAL A 344 25.77 12.40 26.16
C VAL A 344 25.58 13.85 25.74
N THR A 345 26.34 14.31 24.74
CA THR A 345 26.18 15.65 24.16
C THR A 345 25.33 15.56 22.90
N ILE A 346 24.19 16.26 22.86
CA ILE A 346 23.27 16.32 21.72
C ILE A 346 23.05 17.80 21.39
N ASP A 347 23.33 18.20 20.16
CA ASP A 347 23.19 19.59 19.69
C ASP A 347 23.87 20.61 20.62
N GLY A 348 25.07 20.26 21.15
CA GLY A 348 25.84 21.09 22.03
C GLY A 348 25.35 21.17 23.49
N ARG A 349 24.32 20.40 23.86
CA ARG A 349 23.81 20.29 25.23
C ARG A 349 24.15 18.94 25.82
N VAL A 350 24.51 18.94 27.11
CA VAL A 350 24.87 17.73 27.87
C VAL A 350 23.63 17.20 28.58
N TYR A 351 23.33 15.90 28.37
CA TYR A 351 22.20 15.21 29.00
C TYR A 351 22.72 14.03 29.82
N PRO A 352 22.17 13.76 31.02
CA PRO A 352 22.46 12.54 31.75
C PRO A 352 21.84 11.33 31.06
N LEU A 353 22.59 10.23 31.01
CA LEU A 353 22.11 8.95 30.49
C LEU A 353 21.23 8.22 31.52
N LEU A 354 20.10 7.75 31.10
CA LEU A 354 19.19 6.90 31.90
C LEU A 354 19.71 5.48 32.09
N ASP A 355 20.45 4.98 31.11
CA ASP A 355 21.10 3.68 31.14
C ASP A 355 22.57 3.90 30.74
N ARG A 356 23.48 3.37 31.55
CA ARG A 356 24.94 3.55 31.41
C ARG A 356 25.65 2.25 31.10
N ALA A 357 24.92 1.15 30.97
CA ALA A 357 25.47 -0.17 30.66
C ALA A 357 25.63 -0.34 29.14
N PHE A 358 26.85 -0.33 28.67
CA PHE A 358 27.21 -0.51 27.27
C PHE A 358 28.27 -1.63 27.14
N PRO A 359 27.90 -2.90 27.40
CA PRO A 359 28.86 -3.97 27.57
C PRO A 359 29.69 -4.31 26.33
N THR A 360 29.23 -3.91 25.14
CA THR A 360 29.91 -4.23 23.88
C THR A 360 30.58 -3.02 23.22
N ILE A 361 30.51 -1.81 23.81
CA ILE A 361 31.10 -0.62 23.21
C ILE A 361 32.60 -0.52 23.54
N ASP A 362 33.43 -0.43 22.50
CA ASP A 362 34.83 0.01 22.60
C ASP A 362 34.89 1.54 22.53
N TRP A 363 35.21 2.21 23.64
CA TRP A 363 35.22 3.67 23.70
C TRP A 363 36.32 4.32 22.84
N ASN A 364 37.30 3.56 22.33
CA ASN A 364 38.28 4.05 21.36
C ASN A 364 37.72 4.10 19.93
N ASP A 365 36.78 3.23 19.59
CA ASP A 365 35.99 3.26 18.36
C ASP A 365 34.59 2.78 18.65
N PRO A 366 33.67 3.64 19.07
CA PRO A 366 32.33 3.27 19.52
C PRO A 366 31.45 2.62 18.45
N TYR A 367 31.82 2.75 17.19
CA TYR A 367 31.09 2.15 16.05
C TYR A 367 31.68 0.81 15.59
N LYS A 368 32.79 0.36 16.20
CA LYS A 368 33.36 -0.96 15.92
C LYS A 368 32.49 -2.04 16.55
N LEU A 369 32.16 -3.07 15.77
CA LEU A 369 31.50 -4.26 16.30
C LEU A 369 32.47 -5.10 17.13
N SER A 370 31.99 -5.65 18.24
CA SER A 370 32.71 -6.72 18.94
C SER A 370 32.66 -8.00 18.08
N GLU A 371 33.52 -8.97 18.40
CA GLU A 371 33.50 -10.26 17.69
C GLU A 371 32.14 -10.97 17.80
N GLY A 372 31.47 -10.86 18.96
CA GLY A 372 30.13 -11.41 19.18
C GLY A 372 29.07 -10.73 18.31
N GLU A 373 29.11 -9.39 18.25
CA GLU A 373 28.22 -8.60 17.40
C GLU A 373 28.44 -8.87 15.91
N GLN A 374 29.70 -9.01 15.47
CA GLN A 374 30.02 -9.31 14.08
C GLN A 374 29.48 -10.69 13.69
N ARG A 375 29.68 -11.72 14.54
CA ARG A 375 29.10 -13.05 14.29
C ARG A 375 27.58 -13.01 14.26
N CYS A 376 26.95 -12.29 15.17
CA CYS A 376 25.50 -12.13 15.23
C CYS A 376 24.96 -11.52 13.94
N ILE A 377 25.49 -10.36 13.53
CA ILE A 377 24.98 -9.68 12.31
C ILE A 377 25.28 -10.47 11.04
N ASP A 378 26.41 -11.17 10.95
CA ASP A 378 26.73 -12.03 9.82
C ASP A 378 25.72 -13.18 9.66
N LEU A 379 25.29 -13.81 10.77
CA LEU A 379 24.28 -14.86 10.76
C LEU A 379 22.90 -14.33 10.41
N LEU A 380 22.49 -13.22 11.02
CA LEU A 380 21.23 -12.57 10.72
C LEU A 380 21.18 -12.13 9.25
N ARG A 381 22.24 -11.49 8.75
CA ARG A 381 22.34 -11.09 7.35
C ARG A 381 22.21 -12.25 6.38
N ARG A 382 22.83 -13.39 6.70
CA ARG A 382 22.65 -14.62 5.90
C ARG A 382 21.22 -15.11 5.91
N SER A 383 20.52 -15.05 7.06
CA SER A 383 19.11 -15.43 7.17
C SER A 383 18.20 -14.53 6.35
N PHE A 384 18.39 -13.20 6.42
CA PHE A 384 17.63 -12.25 5.60
C PHE A 384 17.86 -12.45 4.10
N LEU A 385 19.12 -12.57 3.67
CA LEU A 385 19.48 -12.79 2.27
C LEU A 385 19.05 -14.19 1.76
N GLY A 386 18.96 -15.17 2.67
CA GLY A 386 18.60 -16.55 2.38
C GLY A 386 17.11 -16.85 2.44
N SER A 387 16.25 -15.92 2.87
CA SER A 387 14.81 -16.13 2.97
C SER A 387 14.11 -15.96 1.61
N PRO A 388 13.60 -17.06 0.99
CA PRO A 388 12.92 -16.96 -0.31
C PRO A 388 11.58 -16.23 -0.21
N SER A 389 10.87 -16.33 0.93
CA SER A 389 9.60 -15.65 1.16
C SER A 389 9.81 -14.15 1.28
N LEU A 390 10.79 -13.70 2.08
CA LEU A 390 11.12 -12.28 2.18
C LEU A 390 11.54 -11.70 0.82
N TRP A 391 12.42 -12.40 0.09
CA TRP A 391 12.85 -11.96 -1.24
C TRP A 391 11.66 -11.80 -2.19
N ARG A 392 10.80 -12.82 -2.29
CA ARG A 392 9.61 -12.80 -3.15
C ARG A 392 8.68 -11.63 -2.82
N ASP A 393 8.52 -11.33 -1.53
CA ASP A 393 7.61 -10.29 -1.07
C ASP A 393 8.20 -8.89 -1.30
N MET A 394 9.47 -8.68 -0.97
CA MET A 394 10.12 -7.39 -1.21
C MET A 394 10.36 -7.12 -2.71
N GLN A 395 10.63 -8.14 -3.51
CA GLN A 395 10.67 -8.03 -4.97
C GLN A 395 9.29 -7.58 -5.51
N PHE A 396 8.20 -8.15 -4.99
CA PHE A 396 6.85 -7.73 -5.38
C PHE A 396 6.57 -6.28 -5.01
N VAL A 397 6.95 -5.83 -3.80
CA VAL A 397 6.83 -4.43 -3.37
C VAL A 397 7.65 -3.51 -4.27
N ALA A 398 8.88 -3.90 -4.64
CA ALA A 398 9.72 -3.16 -5.55
C ALA A 398 9.13 -3.09 -6.97
N ASP A 399 8.60 -4.20 -7.49
CA ASP A 399 8.04 -4.27 -8.85
C ASP A 399 6.73 -3.50 -9.01
N ARG A 400 5.87 -3.51 -7.99
CA ARG A 400 4.57 -2.82 -7.96
C ARG A 400 4.65 -1.40 -7.45
N GLY A 401 5.79 -1.02 -6.86
CA GLY A 401 5.99 0.27 -6.23
C GLY A 401 6.70 1.29 -7.10
N ALA A 402 6.62 2.55 -6.63
CA ALA A 402 7.33 3.70 -7.17
C ALA A 402 7.51 4.75 -6.07
N MET A 403 8.38 5.74 -6.29
CA MET A 403 8.51 6.87 -5.37
C MET A 403 7.27 7.77 -5.36
N TYR A 404 6.53 7.84 -6.47
CA TYR A 404 5.27 8.58 -6.60
C TYR A 404 4.43 8.01 -7.74
N LEU A 405 3.14 8.29 -7.71
CA LEU A 405 2.18 7.94 -8.76
C LEU A 405 1.36 9.16 -9.16
N THR A 406 0.94 9.18 -10.41
CA THR A 406 -0.05 10.15 -10.89
C THR A 406 -1.25 9.38 -11.46
N ARG A 407 -2.46 9.78 -11.04
CA ARG A 407 -3.72 9.23 -11.56
C ARG A 407 -4.62 10.40 -11.91
N ASP A 408 -4.62 10.75 -13.20
CA ASP A 408 -5.30 11.92 -13.74
C ASP A 408 -4.81 13.21 -13.02
N GLU A 409 -5.71 13.93 -12.36
CA GLU A 409 -5.43 15.10 -11.53
C GLU A 409 -4.83 14.78 -10.15
N ASN A 410 -4.69 13.51 -9.80
CA ASN A 410 -4.24 13.11 -8.48
C ASN A 410 -2.74 12.77 -8.47
N LEU A 411 -2.00 13.35 -7.52
CA LEU A 411 -0.59 13.11 -7.25
C LEU A 411 -0.46 12.36 -5.92
N ILE A 412 0.09 11.16 -5.94
CA ILE A 412 0.14 10.25 -4.78
C ILE A 412 1.60 9.93 -4.47
N PHE A 413 2.01 10.13 -3.22
CA PHE A 413 3.31 9.70 -2.68
C PHE A 413 3.19 9.50 -1.16
N HIS A 414 4.19 8.89 -0.52
CA HIS A 414 4.07 8.56 0.91
C HIS A 414 4.27 9.79 1.82
N GLY A 415 5.44 10.40 1.84
CA GLY A 415 5.81 11.44 2.82
C GLY A 415 5.63 12.87 2.30
N CYS A 416 6.65 13.45 1.70
CA CYS A 416 6.65 14.86 1.28
C CYS A 416 7.49 15.11 0.02
N VAL A 417 7.31 16.26 -0.62
CA VAL A 417 8.29 16.84 -1.54
C VAL A 417 9.17 17.79 -0.72
N PRO A 418 10.44 17.45 -0.42
CA PRO A 418 11.27 18.22 0.50
C PRO A 418 11.47 19.66 0.04
N CYS A 419 11.19 20.62 0.94
CA CYS A 419 11.34 22.05 0.67
C CYS A 419 11.80 22.81 1.93
N ASP A 420 12.27 24.04 1.75
CA ASP A 420 12.53 24.99 2.81
C ASP A 420 11.28 25.78 3.21
N ASP A 421 11.42 26.72 4.17
CA ASP A 421 10.31 27.54 4.68
C ASP A 421 9.72 28.49 3.64
N ASN A 422 10.46 28.80 2.57
CA ASN A 422 9.96 29.58 1.42
C ASN A 422 9.26 28.70 0.38
N GLY A 423 9.29 27.38 0.58
CA GLY A 423 8.77 26.37 -0.30
C GLY A 423 9.67 26.09 -1.51
N ASP A 424 10.94 26.47 -1.49
CA ASP A 424 11.90 26.11 -2.53
C ASP A 424 12.36 24.65 -2.32
N PHE A 425 12.31 23.87 -3.40
CA PHE A 425 12.60 22.43 -3.33
C PHE A 425 14.08 22.20 -2.98
N LEU A 426 14.30 21.41 -1.93
CA LEU A 426 15.62 21.04 -1.45
C LEU A 426 16.32 20.07 -2.42
N GLU A 427 17.63 20.20 -2.48
CA GLU A 427 18.47 19.32 -3.29
C GLU A 427 18.99 18.14 -2.45
N LEU A 428 19.03 16.97 -3.07
CA LEU A 428 19.68 15.76 -2.61
C LEU A 428 20.66 15.28 -3.70
N GLU A 429 21.87 14.92 -3.28
CA GLU A 429 22.81 14.28 -4.19
C GLU A 429 22.40 12.82 -4.42
N VAL A 430 22.11 12.47 -5.68
CA VAL A 430 21.81 11.11 -6.11
C VAL A 430 22.64 10.80 -7.36
N ASP A 431 23.38 9.69 -7.36
CA ASP A 431 24.32 9.33 -8.42
C ASP A 431 25.35 10.46 -8.72
N GLY A 432 25.87 11.11 -7.66
CA GLY A 432 26.85 12.19 -7.77
C GLY A 432 26.32 13.47 -8.42
N LYS A 433 24.99 13.64 -8.47
CA LYS A 433 24.35 14.83 -9.05
C LYS A 433 23.27 15.39 -8.12
N PRO A 434 23.22 16.73 -7.92
CA PRO A 434 22.13 17.34 -7.18
C PRO A 434 20.81 17.17 -7.92
N ARG A 435 19.79 16.72 -7.19
CA ARG A 435 18.42 16.46 -7.69
C ARG A 435 17.41 17.07 -6.74
N LYS A 436 16.34 17.64 -7.27
CA LYS A 436 15.21 18.17 -6.50
C LYS A 436 13.89 17.87 -7.18
N GLY A 437 12.80 18.03 -6.47
CA GLY A 437 11.45 17.82 -6.98
C GLY A 437 11.30 16.48 -7.71
N LYS A 438 10.66 16.48 -8.86
CA LYS A 438 10.43 15.27 -9.68
C LYS A 438 11.71 14.53 -10.02
N ALA A 439 12.78 15.26 -10.37
CA ALA A 439 14.07 14.65 -10.73
C ALA A 439 14.70 13.86 -9.58
N MET A 440 14.47 14.28 -8.31
CA MET A 440 14.88 13.54 -7.12
C MET A 440 14.10 12.23 -6.99
N PHE A 441 12.78 12.28 -7.09
CA PHE A 441 11.93 11.08 -7.00
C PHE A 441 12.28 10.05 -8.08
N GLU A 442 12.44 10.48 -9.33
CA GLU A 442 12.81 9.61 -10.44
C GLU A 442 14.22 9.03 -10.29
N ALA A 443 15.16 9.78 -9.73
CA ALA A 443 16.50 9.27 -9.48
C ALA A 443 16.49 8.21 -8.37
N LEU A 444 15.79 8.47 -7.25
CA LEU A 444 15.64 7.52 -6.15
C LEU A 444 14.91 6.23 -6.60
N ASP A 445 13.86 6.35 -7.41
CA ASP A 445 13.16 5.19 -8.01
C ASP A 445 14.13 4.30 -8.78
N ARG A 446 14.97 4.90 -9.65
CA ARG A 446 15.99 4.16 -10.39
C ARG A 446 17.01 3.47 -9.48
N VAL A 447 17.42 4.12 -8.38
CA VAL A 447 18.37 3.52 -7.43
C VAL A 447 17.74 2.31 -6.74
N VAL A 448 16.49 2.40 -6.25
CA VAL A 448 15.79 1.26 -5.63
C VAL A 448 15.72 0.08 -6.59
N ARG A 449 15.32 0.30 -7.85
CA ARG A 449 15.26 -0.77 -8.86
C ARG A 449 16.63 -1.36 -9.17
N ARG A 450 17.68 -0.54 -9.20
CA ARG A 450 19.07 -0.98 -9.42
C ARG A 450 19.59 -1.79 -8.23
N ALA A 451 19.23 -1.39 -7.00
CA ALA A 451 19.55 -2.15 -5.78
C ALA A 451 19.00 -3.59 -5.84
N PHE A 452 17.75 -3.78 -6.26
CA PHE A 452 17.17 -5.11 -6.44
C PHE A 452 17.83 -5.91 -7.58
N LYS A 453 18.30 -5.23 -8.62
CA LYS A 453 18.96 -5.89 -9.76
C LYS A 453 20.40 -6.31 -9.46
N ALA A 454 21.18 -5.46 -8.81
CA ALA A 454 22.64 -5.62 -8.70
C ALA A 454 23.14 -5.79 -7.26
N ARG A 455 22.36 -5.42 -6.25
CA ARG A 455 22.72 -5.44 -4.81
C ARG A 455 24.05 -4.72 -4.51
N ALA A 456 24.37 -3.67 -5.28
CA ALA A 456 25.57 -2.89 -5.03
C ALA A 456 25.41 -2.08 -3.72
N GLN A 457 26.42 -2.10 -2.85
CA GLN A 457 26.36 -1.48 -1.54
C GLN A 457 25.92 0.01 -1.57
N PRO A 458 26.41 0.86 -2.49
CA PRO A 458 25.97 2.25 -2.54
C PRO A 458 24.45 2.38 -2.81
N ASP A 459 23.89 1.55 -3.68
CA ASP A 459 22.45 1.55 -3.98
C ASP A 459 21.62 1.03 -2.78
N VAL A 460 22.13 0.00 -2.10
CA VAL A 460 21.50 -0.58 -0.91
C VAL A 460 21.55 0.42 0.27
N ASP A 461 22.62 1.20 0.40
CA ASP A 461 22.72 2.26 1.44
C ASP A 461 21.72 3.41 1.18
N VAL A 462 21.27 3.65 -0.05
CA VAL A 462 20.20 4.62 -0.32
C VAL A 462 18.87 4.18 0.31
N LEU A 463 18.59 2.88 0.45
CA LEU A 463 17.39 2.41 1.16
C LEU A 463 17.44 2.79 2.64
N TYR A 464 18.63 2.76 3.27
CA TYR A 464 18.81 3.30 4.61
C TYR A 464 18.53 4.81 4.64
N TYR A 465 19.00 5.57 3.63
CA TYR A 465 18.71 6.99 3.53
C TYR A 465 17.19 7.25 3.37
N LEU A 466 16.49 6.49 2.55
CA LEU A 466 15.04 6.59 2.39
C LEU A 466 14.29 6.30 3.70
N TRP A 467 14.82 5.42 4.55
CA TRP A 467 14.22 5.15 5.86
C TRP A 467 14.29 6.34 6.82
N ALA A 468 15.44 7.03 6.94
CA ALA A 468 15.67 8.02 8.00
C ALA A 468 16.49 9.25 7.59
N GLY A 469 16.73 9.47 6.31
CA GLY A 469 17.52 10.59 5.81
C GLY A 469 16.79 11.94 5.93
N PRO A 470 17.49 13.03 6.32
CA PRO A 470 16.85 14.32 6.65
C PRO A 470 16.16 15.03 5.48
N ARG A 471 16.45 14.63 4.24
CA ARG A 471 15.79 15.15 3.02
C ARG A 471 15.12 14.03 2.22
N ALA A 472 14.91 12.86 2.84
CA ALA A 472 14.26 11.76 2.19
C ALA A 472 12.77 12.07 1.98
N PRO A 473 12.25 11.94 0.75
CA PRO A 473 10.84 12.21 0.46
C PRO A 473 9.89 11.26 1.21
N THR A 474 10.39 10.10 1.60
CA THR A 474 9.65 9.07 2.33
C THR A 474 9.56 9.35 3.83
N PHE A 475 10.51 10.11 4.40
CA PHE A 475 10.61 10.33 5.86
C PHE A 475 10.14 11.73 6.29
N GLY A 476 10.53 12.79 5.57
CA GLY A 476 10.02 14.16 5.75
C GLY A 476 10.27 14.82 7.10
N LYS A 477 11.32 14.43 7.82
CA LYS A 477 11.79 15.07 9.07
C LYS A 477 13.29 15.29 9.03
N ASP A 478 13.78 16.16 9.92
CA ASP A 478 15.20 16.49 10.03
C ASP A 478 16.03 15.34 10.64
N ARG A 479 15.45 14.57 11.54
CA ARG A 479 16.07 13.42 12.24
C ARG A 479 15.03 12.44 12.74
N MET A 480 15.49 11.27 13.15
CA MET A 480 14.72 10.27 13.87
C MET A 480 15.37 10.03 15.25
N ALA A 481 14.73 10.49 16.33
CA ALA A 481 15.24 10.46 17.69
C ALA A 481 15.12 9.06 18.34
N THR A 482 15.88 8.07 17.84
CA THR A 482 15.84 6.70 18.36
C THR A 482 16.69 6.53 19.61
N PHE A 483 17.95 6.92 19.56
CA PHE A 483 18.88 6.83 20.69
C PHE A 483 18.34 7.66 21.87
N GLU A 484 17.95 8.90 21.61
CA GLU A 484 17.45 9.85 22.60
C GLU A 484 16.24 9.28 23.36
N THR A 485 15.34 8.61 22.65
CA THR A 485 14.14 8.01 23.25
C THR A 485 14.46 6.93 24.29
N TYR A 486 15.55 6.18 24.10
CA TYR A 486 15.97 5.15 25.04
C TYR A 486 16.81 5.70 26.19
N PHE A 487 17.74 6.63 25.89
CA PHE A 487 18.81 6.96 26.81
C PHE A 487 18.71 8.34 27.48
N VAL A 488 17.81 9.22 27.02
CA VAL A 488 17.67 10.57 27.58
C VAL A 488 16.26 10.80 28.10
N ALA A 489 16.13 11.35 29.32
CA ALA A 489 14.81 11.63 29.90
C ALA A 489 14.17 12.91 29.35
N ASP A 490 15.00 13.91 29.02
CA ASP A 490 14.53 15.21 28.57
C ASP A 490 13.95 15.12 27.16
N LYS A 491 12.64 15.36 27.06
CA LYS A 491 11.91 15.33 25.79
C LYS A 491 12.37 16.41 24.79
N ALA A 492 13.10 17.42 25.24
CA ALA A 492 13.69 18.41 24.33
C ALA A 492 14.71 17.75 23.37
N ALA A 493 15.44 16.72 23.85
CA ALA A 493 16.33 15.93 23.01
C ALA A 493 15.60 15.02 22.00
N HIS A 494 14.31 14.72 22.22
CA HIS A 494 13.50 13.87 21.34
C HIS A 494 12.82 14.62 20.20
N LYS A 495 13.11 15.93 20.06
CA LYS A 495 12.42 16.76 19.07
C LYS A 495 12.87 16.40 17.66
N GLU A 496 11.89 16.07 16.84
CA GLU A 496 12.01 15.85 15.39
C GLU A 496 11.26 16.98 14.69
N THR A 497 11.95 17.71 13.80
CA THR A 497 11.34 18.83 13.08
C THR A 497 10.82 18.32 11.73
N LYS A 498 9.53 18.50 11.49
CA LYS A 498 8.92 18.17 10.20
C LYS A 498 9.43 19.11 9.11
N ASN A 499 9.55 18.60 7.88
CA ASN A 499 9.83 19.42 6.72
C ASN A 499 8.75 20.50 6.53
N ALA A 500 9.13 21.67 6.03
CA ALA A 500 8.22 22.80 5.80
C ALA A 500 7.04 22.45 4.89
N TYR A 501 7.17 21.43 4.05
CA TYR A 501 6.09 20.87 3.24
C TYR A 501 4.80 20.66 4.04
N PHE A 502 4.88 20.07 5.24
CA PHE A 502 3.69 19.75 6.04
C PHE A 502 2.94 20.97 6.57
N GLN A 503 3.58 22.13 6.57
CA GLN A 503 2.95 23.41 6.87
C GLN A 503 2.45 24.08 5.60
N LEU A 504 3.26 24.14 4.55
CA LEU A 504 2.96 24.83 3.30
C LEU A 504 1.86 24.14 2.47
N ILE A 505 1.62 22.86 2.66
CA ILE A 505 0.54 22.11 1.99
C ILE A 505 -0.87 22.64 2.32
N HIS A 506 -0.99 23.49 3.34
CA HIS A 506 -2.22 24.22 3.64
C HIS A 506 -2.47 25.41 2.70
N GLU A 507 -1.53 25.74 1.82
CA GLU A 507 -1.60 26.84 0.86
C GLU A 507 -1.85 26.32 -0.55
N ALA A 508 -2.92 26.78 -1.21
CA ALA A 508 -3.28 26.32 -2.55
C ALA A 508 -2.21 26.62 -3.61
N ALA A 509 -1.53 27.77 -3.49
CA ALA A 509 -0.45 28.15 -4.41
C ALA A 509 0.74 27.18 -4.31
N PHE A 510 1.09 26.75 -3.10
CA PHE A 510 2.15 25.78 -2.90
C PHE A 510 1.76 24.40 -3.45
N CYS A 511 0.53 23.94 -3.21
CA CYS A 511 0.04 22.67 -3.75
C CYS A 511 0.12 22.63 -5.29
N ARG A 512 -0.32 23.72 -5.97
CA ARG A 512 -0.20 23.80 -7.44
C ARG A 512 1.26 23.82 -7.91
N ARG A 513 2.16 24.47 -7.16
CA ARG A 513 3.60 24.47 -7.48
C ARG A 513 4.19 23.07 -7.36
N VAL A 514 3.87 22.34 -6.30
CA VAL A 514 4.27 20.93 -6.12
C VAL A 514 3.72 20.08 -7.26
N ALA A 515 2.46 20.19 -7.57
CA ALA A 515 1.81 19.43 -8.64
C ALA A 515 2.47 19.66 -10.00
N LYS A 516 2.70 20.92 -10.35
CA LYS A 516 3.37 21.31 -11.61
C LYS A 516 4.79 20.77 -11.68
N GLU A 517 5.57 20.87 -10.60
CA GLU A 517 6.92 20.27 -10.52
C GLU A 517 6.87 18.76 -10.76
N MET A 518 5.88 18.08 -10.20
CA MET A 518 5.71 16.62 -10.34
C MET A 518 5.04 16.21 -11.67
N GLY A 519 4.68 17.17 -12.52
CA GLY A 519 4.13 16.94 -13.86
C GLY A 519 2.61 16.75 -13.89
N VAL A 520 1.88 17.31 -12.91
CA VAL A 520 0.43 17.43 -12.90
C VAL A 520 0.10 18.92 -13.03
N ASP A 521 -0.28 19.34 -14.22
CA ASP A 521 -0.65 20.73 -14.52
C ASP A 521 -2.17 20.82 -14.61
N ASP A 522 -2.83 20.78 -13.45
CA ASP A 522 -4.28 20.84 -13.29
C ASP A 522 -4.61 21.73 -12.08
N ASP A 523 -5.53 22.68 -12.26
CA ASP A 523 -5.96 23.57 -11.19
C ASP A 523 -6.71 22.83 -10.07
N ASP A 524 -7.35 21.72 -10.41
CA ASP A 524 -8.10 20.85 -9.49
C ASP A 524 -7.26 19.69 -8.96
N VAL A 525 -5.92 19.81 -8.95
CA VAL A 525 -5.03 18.77 -8.42
C VAL A 525 -5.45 18.35 -7.02
N LEU A 526 -5.30 17.06 -6.71
CA LEU A 526 -5.37 16.55 -5.35
C LEU A 526 -4.06 15.82 -5.01
N ILE A 527 -3.32 16.37 -4.06
CA ILE A 527 -2.13 15.73 -3.51
C ILE A 527 -2.57 14.77 -2.41
N VAL A 528 -2.15 13.52 -2.50
CA VAL A 528 -2.49 12.45 -1.54
C VAL A 528 -1.21 11.94 -0.91
N ASN A 529 -1.12 12.01 0.41
CA ASN A 529 0.03 11.50 1.16
C ASN A 529 -0.39 10.79 2.47
N GLY A 530 0.52 9.95 3.01
CA GLY A 530 0.42 9.30 4.31
C GLY A 530 1.41 9.86 5.33
N HIS A 531 2.07 8.97 6.08
CA HIS A 531 3.27 9.17 6.93
C HIS A 531 3.06 10.00 8.21
N VAL A 532 2.20 11.00 8.21
CA VAL A 532 1.96 11.86 9.38
C VAL A 532 0.53 11.65 9.85
N PRO A 533 0.33 10.95 10.98
CA PRO A 533 -1.00 10.68 11.50
C PRO A 533 -1.84 11.95 11.68
N VAL A 534 -3.09 11.90 11.23
CA VAL A 534 -4.07 12.97 11.40
C VAL A 534 -4.65 12.89 12.81
N LYS A 535 -4.37 13.88 13.63
CA LYS A 535 -4.81 13.95 15.03
C LYS A 535 -6.23 14.52 15.13
N LEU A 536 -7.23 13.69 14.85
CA LEU A 536 -8.64 14.07 14.90
C LEU A 536 -9.05 14.65 16.28
N GLU A 537 -8.53 14.09 17.37
CA GLU A 537 -8.77 14.55 18.73
C GLU A 537 -8.24 15.97 19.00
N GLN A 538 -7.27 16.43 18.20
CA GLN A 538 -6.72 17.79 18.26
C GLN A 538 -7.39 18.72 17.23
N GLY A 539 -8.46 18.26 16.56
CA GLY A 539 -9.20 19.04 15.56
C GLY A 539 -8.52 19.12 14.20
N GLU A 540 -7.51 18.25 13.93
CA GLU A 540 -6.92 18.17 12.59
C GLU A 540 -7.88 17.50 11.61
N SER A 541 -7.83 17.91 10.33
CA SER A 541 -8.61 17.32 9.24
C SER A 541 -7.69 16.60 8.25
N PRO A 542 -8.10 15.43 7.72
CA PRO A 542 -7.42 14.80 6.58
C PRO A 542 -7.29 15.76 5.40
N LEU A 543 -8.38 16.43 5.00
CA LEU A 543 -8.37 17.47 3.98
C LEU A 543 -7.70 18.73 4.53
N LYS A 544 -6.63 19.19 3.84
CA LYS A 544 -5.88 20.38 4.23
C LYS A 544 -6.64 21.65 3.88
N LYS A 545 -6.30 22.77 4.54
CA LYS A 545 -6.98 24.07 4.34
C LYS A 545 -6.93 24.55 2.88
N SER A 546 -5.92 24.12 2.12
CA SER A 546 -5.82 24.40 0.68
C SER A 546 -6.98 23.84 -0.15
N GLY A 547 -7.67 22.80 0.32
CA GLY A 547 -8.63 22.02 -0.46
C GLY A 547 -7.99 21.17 -1.57
N LEU A 548 -6.67 21.23 -1.74
CA LEU A 548 -5.90 20.57 -2.80
C LEU A 548 -4.98 19.47 -2.30
N ALA A 549 -5.03 19.15 -1.01
CA ALA A 549 -4.22 18.09 -0.42
C ALA A 549 -4.99 17.33 0.66
N VAL A 550 -4.74 16.03 0.73
CA VAL A 550 -5.34 15.12 1.72
C VAL A 550 -4.27 14.20 2.27
N THR A 551 -4.22 14.08 3.61
CA THR A 551 -3.40 13.09 4.30
C THR A 551 -4.30 11.95 4.75
N ILE A 552 -4.00 10.73 4.33
CA ILE A 552 -4.82 9.54 4.60
C ILE A 552 -4.23 8.60 5.64
N ASP A 553 -3.13 8.99 6.30
CA ASP A 553 -2.62 8.29 7.46
C ASP A 553 -3.63 8.43 8.62
N GLY A 554 -4.46 7.43 8.74
CA GLY A 554 -5.49 7.33 9.76
C GLY A 554 -5.12 6.40 10.91
N ALA A 555 -3.82 6.01 10.98
CA ALA A 555 -3.34 5.12 12.03
C ALA A 555 -4.12 3.78 12.07
N PHE A 556 -3.98 2.96 11.04
CA PHE A 556 -4.53 1.59 10.99
C PHE A 556 -4.12 0.75 12.20
N SER A 557 -2.97 1.06 12.82
CA SER A 557 -2.47 0.38 14.00
C SER A 557 -3.08 0.96 15.29
N GLU A 558 -3.45 0.09 16.23
CA GLU A 558 -3.86 0.45 17.60
C GLU A 558 -2.91 1.45 18.29
N ALA A 559 -1.61 1.37 17.98
CA ALA A 559 -0.59 2.26 18.50
C ALA A 559 -0.81 3.75 18.15
N TYR A 560 -1.68 4.04 17.17
CA TYR A 560 -1.96 5.39 16.66
C TYR A 560 -3.40 5.85 16.80
N GLY A 561 -4.31 5.04 17.38
CA GLY A 561 -5.68 5.45 17.63
C GLY A 561 -6.76 4.70 16.85
N ASP A 562 -6.38 3.67 16.08
CA ASP A 562 -7.29 2.69 15.49
C ASP A 562 -8.36 3.24 14.52
N HIS A 563 -8.02 4.32 13.84
CA HIS A 563 -8.84 4.89 12.78
C HIS A 563 -8.09 4.80 11.44
N GLY A 564 -8.77 4.33 10.39
CA GLY A 564 -8.21 4.28 9.03
C GLY A 564 -8.96 5.21 8.10
N PHE A 565 -8.28 5.73 7.08
CA PHE A 565 -8.93 6.43 5.99
C PHE A 565 -8.64 5.72 4.67
N THR A 566 -9.67 5.61 3.83
CA THR A 566 -9.51 5.30 2.41
C THR A 566 -9.99 6.49 1.61
N LEU A 567 -9.15 6.97 0.69
CA LEU A 567 -9.60 7.90 -0.33
C LEU A 567 -10.15 7.11 -1.51
N VAL A 568 -11.39 7.37 -1.87
CA VAL A 568 -12.03 6.76 -3.05
C VAL A 568 -12.22 7.83 -4.12
N ILE A 569 -11.62 7.59 -5.29
CA ILE A 569 -11.69 8.45 -6.46
C ILE A 569 -12.60 7.73 -7.47
N ASP A 570 -13.88 8.10 -7.51
CA ASP A 570 -14.87 7.51 -8.43
C ASP A 570 -15.22 8.49 -9.56
N ALA A 571 -16.00 8.03 -10.53
CA ALA A 571 -16.46 8.83 -11.66
C ALA A 571 -17.32 10.03 -11.24
N ASP A 572 -18.16 9.84 -10.23
CA ASP A 572 -19.14 10.84 -9.78
C ASP A 572 -18.60 11.77 -8.67
N GLN A 573 -17.67 11.25 -7.87
CA GLN A 573 -17.17 11.97 -6.69
C GLN A 573 -15.82 11.44 -6.20
N THR A 574 -15.12 12.27 -5.45
CA THR A 574 -13.99 11.86 -4.61
C THR A 574 -14.38 12.01 -3.15
N TYR A 575 -14.19 10.98 -2.35
CA TYR A 575 -14.60 10.98 -0.94
C TYR A 575 -13.61 10.24 -0.04
N LEU A 576 -13.62 10.59 1.24
CA LEU A 576 -12.93 9.85 2.30
C LEU A 576 -13.92 8.90 2.99
N ALA A 577 -13.52 7.66 3.12
CA ALA A 577 -14.15 6.66 3.97
C ALA A 577 -13.31 6.54 5.24
N LYS A 578 -13.86 6.93 6.38
CA LYS A 578 -13.25 6.74 7.70
C LYS A 578 -13.68 5.40 8.25
N HIS A 579 -12.71 4.53 8.48
CA HIS A 579 -12.91 3.22 9.07
C HIS A 579 -12.87 3.31 10.59
N HIS A 580 -13.75 2.54 11.24
CA HIS A 580 -13.80 2.40 12.69
C HIS A 580 -12.93 1.23 13.16
N HIS A 581 -12.93 1.02 14.47
CA HIS A 581 -12.27 -0.12 15.08
C HIS A 581 -12.79 -1.45 14.51
N PHE A 582 -11.86 -2.32 14.15
CA PHE A 582 -12.14 -3.65 13.64
C PHE A 582 -11.45 -4.70 14.52
N ASP A 583 -12.23 -5.36 15.38
CA ASP A 583 -11.74 -6.41 16.28
C ASP A 583 -11.62 -7.75 15.59
N SER A 584 -12.70 -8.15 14.91
CA SER A 584 -12.79 -9.48 14.30
C SER A 584 -13.87 -9.55 13.23
N ILE A 585 -13.78 -10.53 12.34
CA ILE A 585 -14.82 -10.84 11.35
C ILE A 585 -16.15 -11.15 12.04
N ASP A 586 -16.11 -11.90 13.13
CA ASP A 586 -17.30 -12.26 13.89
C ASP A 586 -17.98 -11.03 14.50
N GLY A 587 -17.21 -10.12 15.10
CA GLY A 587 -17.71 -8.85 15.58
C GLY A 587 -18.32 -7.98 14.50
N ALA A 588 -17.68 -7.89 13.33
CA ALA A 588 -18.18 -7.14 12.18
C ALA A 588 -19.53 -7.70 11.67
N ILE A 589 -19.68 -9.03 11.60
CA ILE A 589 -20.92 -9.66 11.16
C ILE A 589 -22.04 -9.51 12.22
N GLU A 590 -21.73 -9.59 13.50
CA GLU A 590 -22.72 -9.52 14.59
C GLU A 590 -23.23 -8.10 14.86
N SER A 591 -22.31 -7.17 15.02
CA SER A 591 -22.64 -5.80 15.41
C SER A 591 -22.82 -4.87 14.21
N GLY A 592 -22.41 -5.29 13.01
CA GLY A 592 -22.32 -4.43 11.85
C GLY A 592 -21.21 -3.36 11.99
N SER A 593 -20.28 -3.53 12.95
CA SER A 593 -19.19 -2.58 13.15
C SER A 593 -18.28 -2.52 11.93
N ASP A 594 -17.96 -1.32 11.51
CA ASP A 594 -17.12 -0.97 10.36
C ASP A 594 -17.55 -1.58 8.98
N ILE A 595 -18.71 -2.23 8.89
CA ILE A 595 -19.29 -2.64 7.59
C ILE A 595 -19.64 -1.41 6.76
N VAL A 596 -19.86 -0.28 7.45
CA VAL A 596 -20.19 1.00 6.87
C VAL A 596 -19.29 2.08 7.45
N PRO A 597 -18.24 2.49 6.70
CA PRO A 597 -17.42 3.61 7.11
C PRO A 597 -18.21 4.94 7.07
N GLU A 598 -17.79 5.91 7.87
CA GLU A 598 -18.26 7.29 7.73
C GLU A 598 -17.71 7.90 6.43
N VAL A 599 -18.59 8.38 5.57
CA VAL A 599 -18.22 8.94 4.28
C VAL A 599 -18.26 10.46 4.29
N SER A 600 -17.15 11.10 3.94
CA SER A 600 -17.05 12.55 3.75
C SER A 600 -16.69 12.87 2.30
N THR A 601 -17.62 13.48 1.57
CA THR A 601 -17.37 13.88 0.18
C THR A 601 -16.42 15.08 0.12
N LEU A 602 -15.31 14.93 -0.61
CA LEU A 602 -14.33 16.00 -0.87
C LEU A 602 -14.66 16.79 -2.13
N ARG A 603 -15.07 16.08 -3.18
CA ARG A 603 -15.42 16.68 -4.49
C ARG A 603 -16.61 15.95 -5.09
N ARG A 604 -17.49 16.68 -5.77
CA ARG A 604 -18.52 16.13 -6.65
C ARG A 604 -18.32 16.66 -8.05
N HIS A 605 -18.55 15.79 -9.03
CA HIS A 605 -18.50 16.14 -10.43
C HIS A 605 -19.94 16.35 -10.95
N ASP A 606 -20.18 17.45 -11.67
CA ASP A 606 -21.50 17.74 -12.27
C ASP A 606 -21.94 16.64 -13.26
N ARG A 607 -20.98 16.00 -13.88
CA ARG A 607 -21.17 14.82 -14.75
C ARG A 607 -20.10 13.79 -14.45
N PRO A 608 -20.44 12.49 -14.55
CA PRO A 608 -19.46 11.44 -14.36
C PRO A 608 -18.23 11.63 -15.26
N ILE A 609 -17.05 11.48 -14.67
CA ILE A 609 -15.81 11.51 -15.45
C ILE A 609 -15.73 10.20 -16.24
N VAL A 610 -15.67 10.36 -17.58
CA VAL A 610 -15.51 9.22 -18.48
C VAL A 610 -14.03 8.91 -18.73
N VAL A 611 -13.73 7.64 -19.10
CA VAL A 611 -12.37 7.19 -19.43
C VAL A 611 -11.70 8.12 -20.45
N GLY A 612 -12.46 8.62 -21.44
CA GLY A 612 -11.94 9.55 -22.44
C GLY A 612 -11.35 10.85 -21.90
N ARG A 613 -11.68 11.25 -20.68
CA ARG A 613 -11.14 12.45 -20.02
C ARG A 613 -9.95 12.14 -19.10
N THR A 614 -9.50 10.88 -19.04
CA THR A 614 -8.40 10.41 -18.19
C THR A 614 -7.10 10.26 -18.98
N ARG A 615 -5.98 10.07 -18.28
CA ARG A 615 -4.69 9.69 -18.91
C ARG A 615 -4.79 8.38 -19.67
N ARG A 616 -5.58 7.41 -19.15
CA ARG A 616 -5.86 6.18 -19.89
C ARG A 616 -6.59 6.45 -21.20
N GLY A 617 -7.54 7.40 -21.19
CA GLY A 617 -8.23 7.84 -22.41
C GLY A 617 -7.30 8.48 -23.44
N ALA A 618 -6.29 9.24 -23.01
CA ALA A 618 -5.27 9.75 -23.91
C ALA A 618 -4.48 8.61 -24.59
N GLN A 619 -4.04 7.59 -23.82
CA GLN A 619 -3.37 6.42 -24.36
C GLN A 619 -4.25 5.64 -25.36
N LEU A 620 -5.53 5.45 -25.03
CA LEU A 620 -6.47 4.78 -25.93
C LEU A 620 -6.66 5.55 -27.25
N ARG A 621 -6.69 6.88 -27.22
CA ARG A 621 -6.74 7.69 -28.45
C ARG A 621 -5.48 7.54 -29.32
N GLU A 622 -4.30 7.43 -28.71
CA GLU A 622 -3.06 7.12 -29.43
C GLU A 622 -3.11 5.73 -30.06
N GLU A 623 -3.63 4.72 -29.32
CA GLU A 623 -3.83 3.38 -29.84
C GLU A 623 -4.81 3.38 -31.02
N ILE A 624 -5.95 4.09 -30.91
CA ILE A 624 -6.96 4.26 -31.98
C ILE A 624 -6.32 4.90 -33.21
N ALA A 625 -5.57 5.99 -33.04
CA ALA A 625 -4.90 6.67 -34.16
C ALA A 625 -3.92 5.74 -34.90
N GLY A 626 -3.19 4.90 -34.16
CA GLY A 626 -2.32 3.87 -34.75
C GLY A 626 -3.09 2.81 -35.56
N LEU A 627 -4.27 2.40 -35.05
CA LEU A 627 -5.14 1.44 -35.72
C LEU A 627 -5.82 2.02 -36.97
N GLU A 628 -6.19 3.31 -36.95
CA GLU A 628 -6.71 4.03 -38.12
C GLU A 628 -5.67 4.05 -39.26
N GLN A 629 -4.39 4.26 -38.94
CA GLN A 629 -3.32 4.18 -39.92
C GLN A 629 -3.12 2.74 -40.46
N LEU A 630 -3.34 1.72 -39.62
CA LEU A 630 -3.31 0.33 -40.07
C LEU A 630 -4.47 0.04 -41.06
N VAL A 631 -5.68 0.56 -40.79
CA VAL A 631 -6.83 0.43 -41.72
C VAL A 631 -6.53 1.07 -43.07
N ILE A 632 -5.92 2.28 -43.06
CA ILE A 632 -5.47 2.96 -44.28
C ILE A 632 -4.44 2.10 -45.02
N ALA A 633 -3.41 1.58 -44.31
CA ALA A 633 -2.37 0.75 -44.90
C ALA A 633 -2.91 -0.54 -45.56
N TYR A 634 -3.96 -1.16 -45.00
CA TYR A 634 -4.67 -2.27 -45.63
C TYR A 634 -5.43 -1.85 -46.89
N ARG A 635 -6.16 -0.73 -46.83
CA ARG A 635 -6.94 -0.19 -47.97
C ARG A 635 -6.04 0.18 -49.14
N ASP A 636 -4.90 0.79 -48.83
CA ASP A 636 -3.92 1.23 -49.81
C ASP A 636 -2.95 0.11 -50.23
N ARG A 637 -3.13 -1.12 -49.75
CA ARG A 637 -2.27 -2.28 -50.01
C ARG A 637 -0.79 -2.09 -49.65
N ILE A 638 -0.49 -1.20 -48.70
CA ILE A 638 0.85 -0.98 -48.15
C ILE A 638 1.25 -2.18 -47.26
N ILE A 639 0.27 -2.79 -46.61
CA ILE A 639 0.40 -4.01 -45.82
C ILE A 639 -0.58 -5.03 -46.39
N GLU A 640 -0.08 -6.19 -46.74
CA GLU A 640 -0.93 -7.33 -47.07
C GLU A 640 -1.31 -8.10 -45.82
N PRO A 641 -2.56 -8.65 -45.73
CA PRO A 641 -2.93 -9.52 -44.65
C PRO A 641 -1.94 -10.68 -44.51
N PRO A 642 -1.51 -11.05 -43.28
CA PRO A 642 -0.66 -12.22 -43.09
C PRO A 642 -1.36 -13.45 -43.70
N THR A 643 -0.67 -14.19 -44.56
CA THR A 643 -1.14 -15.48 -45.09
C THR A 643 -1.36 -16.42 -43.91
N THR A 644 -2.62 -16.85 -43.70
CA THR A 644 -3.03 -17.81 -42.66
C THR A 644 -2.29 -19.13 -42.83
#